data_a41c51ff0292914df4436ef5eb65638c
#
_entry.id   a41c51ff0292914df4436ef5eb65638c
#
_cell.length_a   1.000
_cell.length_b   1.000
_cell.length_c   1.000
_cell.angle_alpha   90.00
_cell.angle_beta   90.00
_cell.angle_gamma   90.00
#
_symmetry.space_group_name_H-M   'P 1'
#
loop_
_entity.id
_entity.type
_entity.pdbx_description
1 polymer ?
#
loop_
_entity_poly.entity_id
_entity_poly.type
_entity_poly.pdbx_seq_one_letter_code
_entity_poly.pdbx_strand_id
1 'polypeptide(L)'
;MERDEFFTKEERELLFSLYKKLLRLTGETLQKGDCRKLKKHLIDSTQNNAMQRDSFGLNPVIKDMQTAVIVAEEIGMKRASILGIMLHTPVRCHSYTIEYIQQEYGEDVAGIIRGLIKINDLYDKSPTIESENFRNLLLSFAEDMRVILIMIADRVNVMRQIKDAENDEARRRVANEAAYLYAPLAHKLGLYKLKSELEDLSLKYTEHDIYYHIKEKLNETKKSRDRYIANFIAPIQRKLEEAGLHFHMKGRTKSIHSIYQKMKKQKCQFENVYDLFAIRIILESQFEKEKQECWQAYSIVTDMYQPNPKRLRDWLSVPKSNGYESLHITVMGPEGKWVEVQIRTERMDEIAERGLAAHWRYKGVKGESGLDEWLTSIREALENTENDLEMMDQFKLDLYEDEVFVFTPKGDLFKLAKGATVLDFAFHIHSKLGCKCIGVKVNGKNVQLRQKLNSGDQVEIMTSNTQTPKQDWLNIVTTSKARTKIRQALKEMVARQHDFAKETLERKFKNRKMEYDEAVMMRLIKRLGFKNVTEFYQNIADEVLDVNDILDKYIEQQKRDGERDEVIYRSAEEYNLQNQIDETTVTKEDVLVIDQNLKGLDFKLAKCCNPIYGDDVFGFVTVSGGIKIHRNDCPNAGQMRERFGYRIVKARWAGKSEGTQYPITLRVVGHDDIGIVTNITSIISKENGISLRSIGIDSNDGLFSGTLTIMVSDTGRLEALIKKLRTVKGVKQVSRN
;
A
#
# COMPACT_ATOMS: atom_id res chain seq x y z
N MET A 1 -20.73 43.20 27.12
CA MET A 1 -20.16 42.13 26.31
C MET A 1 -19.58 41.13 27.28
N GLU A 2 -20.33 40.07 27.60
CA GLU A 2 -19.82 38.90 28.31
C GLU A 2 -18.67 38.35 27.49
N ARG A 3 -17.51 38.17 28.08
CA ARG A 3 -16.40 37.49 27.47
C ARG A 3 -16.88 36.05 27.24
N ASP A 4 -17.06 35.62 26.00
CA ASP A 4 -17.30 34.22 25.66
C ASP A 4 -16.20 33.38 26.33
N GLU A 5 -16.57 32.73 27.42
CA GLU A 5 -15.66 31.85 28.14
C GLU A 5 -15.40 30.62 27.26
N PHE A 6 -14.13 30.38 26.93
CA PHE A 6 -13.73 29.25 26.08
C PHE A 6 -14.20 27.88 26.61
N PHE A 7 -14.35 27.77 27.96
CA PHE A 7 -14.86 26.55 28.62
C PHE A 7 -16.29 26.77 29.12
N THR A 8 -17.20 25.86 28.75
CA THR A 8 -18.53 25.79 29.37
C THR A 8 -18.46 25.27 30.82
N LYS A 9 -19.52 25.42 31.60
CA LYS A 9 -19.57 24.88 32.95
C LYS A 9 -19.48 23.35 32.96
N GLU A 10 -20.19 22.69 32.04
CA GLU A 10 -20.18 21.26 31.88
C GLU A 10 -18.78 20.76 31.49
N GLU A 11 -18.08 21.45 30.61
CA GLU A 11 -16.70 21.10 30.21
C GLU A 11 -15.72 21.23 31.38
N ARG A 12 -15.88 22.19 32.28
CA ARG A 12 -15.05 22.32 33.49
C ARG A 12 -15.28 21.15 34.46
N GLU A 13 -16.55 20.76 34.66
CA GLU A 13 -16.89 19.61 35.50
C GLU A 13 -16.35 18.30 34.90
N LEU A 14 -16.50 18.14 33.60
CA LEU A 14 -15.95 16.99 32.85
C LEU A 14 -14.42 16.92 32.97
N LEU A 15 -13.73 18.04 32.75
CA LEU A 15 -12.26 18.13 32.88
C LEU A 15 -11.78 17.70 34.26
N PHE A 16 -12.45 18.15 35.29
CA PHE A 16 -12.14 17.79 36.69
C PHE A 16 -12.40 16.32 36.98
N SER A 17 -13.48 15.77 36.44
CA SER A 17 -13.80 14.33 36.52
C SER A 17 -12.73 13.46 35.83
N LEU A 18 -12.36 13.82 34.60
CA LEU A 18 -11.32 13.15 33.81
C LEU A 18 -9.96 13.23 34.49
N TYR A 19 -9.60 14.38 35.05
CA TYR A 19 -8.36 14.53 35.79
C TYR A 19 -8.28 13.61 37.02
N LYS A 20 -9.37 13.51 37.80
CA LYS A 20 -9.44 12.55 38.91
C LYS A 20 -9.30 11.11 38.44
N LYS A 21 -9.96 10.77 37.31
CA LYS A 21 -9.87 9.44 36.71
C LYS A 21 -8.44 9.16 36.27
N LEU A 22 -7.78 10.09 35.58
CA LEU A 22 -6.39 9.97 35.12
C LEU A 22 -5.45 9.73 36.32
N LEU A 23 -5.58 10.50 37.41
CA LEU A 23 -4.75 10.33 38.60
C LEU A 23 -4.92 8.94 39.25
N ARG A 24 -6.13 8.38 39.27
CA ARG A 24 -6.34 7.02 39.78
C ARG A 24 -5.64 5.97 38.92
N LEU A 25 -5.66 6.14 37.60
CA LEU A 25 -5.05 5.22 36.66
C LEU A 25 -3.51 5.29 36.64
N THR A 26 -2.96 6.46 37.00
CA THR A 26 -1.53 6.78 36.80
C THR A 26 -0.77 7.05 38.08
N GLY A 27 -1.42 6.93 39.25
CA GLY A 27 -0.83 7.29 40.57
C GLY A 27 0.50 6.58 40.91
N GLU A 28 0.68 5.36 40.39
CA GLU A 28 1.93 4.57 40.56
C GLU A 28 2.97 4.92 39.48
N THR A 29 2.60 5.54 38.37
CA THR A 29 3.51 5.76 37.24
C THR A 29 4.01 7.20 37.15
N LEU A 30 3.26 8.18 37.69
CA LEU A 30 3.64 9.59 37.72
C LEU A 30 4.58 9.87 38.91
N GLN A 31 5.56 10.75 38.68
CA GLN A 31 6.47 11.20 39.72
C GLN A 31 5.79 12.18 40.66
N LYS A 32 6.29 12.30 41.92
CA LYS A 32 5.70 13.17 42.97
C LYS A 32 5.50 14.64 42.58
N GLY A 33 6.17 15.17 41.57
CA GLY A 33 6.00 16.56 41.08
C GLY A 33 5.01 16.71 39.92
N ASP A 34 4.80 15.65 39.15
CA ASP A 34 4.04 15.70 37.88
C ASP A 34 2.57 16.10 38.09
N CYS A 35 1.92 15.55 39.11
CA CYS A 35 0.50 15.86 39.39
C CYS A 35 0.29 17.34 39.68
N ARG A 36 1.19 17.97 40.45
CA ARG A 36 1.10 19.40 40.77
C ARG A 36 1.32 20.25 39.51
N LYS A 37 2.29 19.89 38.68
CA LYS A 37 2.62 20.56 37.43
C LYS A 37 1.48 20.43 36.43
N LEU A 38 0.92 19.23 36.24
CA LEU A 38 -0.25 19.01 35.37
C LEU A 38 -1.46 19.81 35.84
N LYS A 39 -1.73 19.85 37.15
CA LYS A 39 -2.82 20.66 37.66
C LYS A 39 -2.63 22.15 37.36
N LYS A 40 -1.41 22.67 37.52
CA LYS A 40 -1.08 24.04 37.15
C LYS A 40 -1.32 24.29 35.67
N HIS A 41 -0.82 23.42 34.80
CA HIS A 41 -1.04 23.51 33.34
C HIS A 41 -2.51 23.53 32.95
N LEU A 42 -3.31 22.67 33.57
CA LEU A 42 -4.77 22.67 33.31
C LEU A 42 -5.42 23.98 33.72
N ILE A 43 -5.03 24.55 34.88
CA ILE A 43 -5.53 25.87 35.34
C ILE A 43 -5.09 26.96 34.36
N ASP A 44 -3.81 27.00 33.97
CA ASP A 44 -3.26 27.96 33.03
C ASP A 44 -3.97 27.85 31.67
N SER A 45 -4.25 26.62 31.20
CA SER A 45 -4.98 26.37 29.96
C SER A 45 -6.44 26.83 30.00
N THR A 46 -7.11 26.73 31.17
CA THR A 46 -8.51 27.21 31.31
C THR A 46 -8.59 28.72 31.33
N GLN A 47 -7.48 29.43 31.54
CA GLN A 47 -7.37 30.87 31.54
C GLN A 47 -6.86 31.47 30.22
N ASN A 48 -6.32 30.62 29.34
CA ASN A 48 -5.72 31.05 28.09
C ASN A 48 -6.74 31.01 26.94
N ASN A 49 -7.18 32.17 26.48
CA ASN A 49 -8.14 32.34 25.38
C ASN A 49 -7.51 32.19 23.97
N ALA A 50 -6.23 31.83 23.87
CA ALA A 50 -5.54 31.65 22.58
C ALA A 50 -5.84 30.28 21.89
N MET A 51 -6.54 29.38 22.57
CA MET A 51 -6.89 28.07 22.04
C MET A 51 -8.13 28.15 21.17
N GLN A 52 -8.13 27.44 20.04
CA GLN A 52 -9.28 27.31 19.15
C GLN A 52 -9.85 25.91 19.23
N ARG A 53 -11.17 25.79 19.07
CA ARG A 53 -11.85 24.51 18.90
C ARG A 53 -11.56 23.96 17.50
N ASP A 54 -11.57 22.64 17.37
CA ASP A 54 -11.38 22.00 16.07
C ASP A 54 -12.61 22.18 15.15
N SER A 55 -12.55 21.63 13.95
CA SER A 55 -13.64 21.69 12.95
C SER A 55 -14.95 21.03 13.40
N PHE A 56 -14.94 20.26 14.48
CA PHE A 56 -16.11 19.65 15.10
C PHE A 56 -16.55 20.37 16.37
N GLY A 57 -15.95 21.49 16.70
CA GLY A 57 -16.23 22.28 17.91
C GLY A 57 -15.67 21.66 19.20
N LEU A 58 -14.81 20.64 19.12
CA LEU A 58 -14.23 19.99 20.29
C LEU A 58 -13.20 20.88 20.98
N ASN A 59 -13.24 20.89 22.30
CA ASN A 59 -12.25 21.60 23.12
C ASN A 59 -10.95 20.79 23.17
N PRO A 60 -9.79 21.33 22.71
CA PRO A 60 -8.53 20.60 22.62
C PRO A 60 -8.04 20.09 23.97
N VAL A 61 -8.21 20.83 25.07
CA VAL A 61 -7.78 20.40 26.40
C VAL A 61 -8.57 19.21 26.91
N ILE A 62 -9.89 19.18 26.64
CA ILE A 62 -10.75 18.06 27.00
C ILE A 62 -10.42 16.86 26.12
N LYS A 63 -10.21 17.09 24.84
CA LYS A 63 -9.81 16.06 23.89
C LYS A 63 -8.50 15.39 24.32
N ASP A 64 -7.48 16.18 24.67
CA ASP A 64 -6.20 15.66 25.15
C ASP A 64 -6.34 14.87 26.45
N MET A 65 -7.13 15.38 27.39
CA MET A 65 -7.40 14.69 28.65
C MET A 65 -8.11 13.34 28.44
N GLN A 66 -9.09 13.29 27.55
CA GLN A 66 -9.79 12.05 27.19
C GLN A 66 -8.86 11.07 26.48
N THR A 67 -8.02 11.56 25.56
CA THR A 67 -7.01 10.76 24.88
C THR A 67 -5.99 10.19 25.89
N ALA A 68 -5.54 11.00 26.86
CA ALA A 68 -4.66 10.53 27.93
C ALA A 68 -5.30 9.43 28.80
N VAL A 69 -6.61 9.56 29.09
CA VAL A 69 -7.35 8.52 29.81
C VAL A 69 -7.44 7.23 28.98
N ILE A 70 -7.73 7.29 27.69
CA ILE A 70 -7.76 6.12 26.80
C ILE A 70 -6.39 5.45 26.76
N VAL A 71 -5.33 6.24 26.60
CA VAL A 71 -3.94 5.76 26.54
C VAL A 71 -3.53 5.06 27.86
N ALA A 72 -3.93 5.61 29.01
CA ALA A 72 -3.64 5.02 30.31
C ALA A 72 -4.47 3.75 30.58
N GLU A 73 -5.78 3.80 30.32
CA GLU A 73 -6.73 2.74 30.68
C GLU A 73 -6.76 1.59 29.67
N GLU A 74 -6.86 1.92 28.37
CA GLU A 74 -7.12 0.93 27.33
C GLU A 74 -5.84 0.42 26.66
N ILE A 75 -4.80 1.26 26.54
CA ILE A 75 -3.51 0.85 25.99
C ILE A 75 -2.53 0.46 27.12
N GLY A 76 -2.54 1.18 28.26
CA GLY A 76 -1.68 0.90 29.41
C GLY A 76 -0.30 1.57 29.31
N MET A 77 -0.18 2.68 28.56
CA MET A 77 1.06 3.44 28.47
C MET A 77 1.35 4.25 29.74
N LYS A 78 2.63 4.59 29.93
CA LYS A 78 3.14 5.18 31.18
C LYS A 78 3.38 6.70 31.05
N ARG A 79 4.06 7.26 32.06
CA ARG A 79 4.33 8.68 32.33
C ARG A 79 4.65 9.52 31.09
N ALA A 80 5.64 9.12 30.27
CA ALA A 80 6.11 9.93 29.15
C ALA A 80 4.99 10.21 28.12
N SER A 81 4.18 9.20 27.81
CA SER A 81 3.07 9.36 26.85
C SER A 81 1.96 10.23 27.38
N ILE A 82 1.62 10.10 28.68
CA ILE A 82 0.57 10.91 29.32
C ILE A 82 0.99 12.37 29.36
N LEU A 83 2.23 12.66 29.80
CA LEU A 83 2.79 14.00 29.82
C LEU A 83 2.91 14.58 28.41
N GLY A 84 3.35 13.75 27.42
CA GLY A 84 3.42 14.14 26.02
C GLY A 84 2.08 14.59 25.46
N ILE A 85 0.99 13.86 25.74
CA ILE A 85 -0.36 14.21 25.32
C ILE A 85 -0.82 15.51 26.00
N MET A 86 -0.61 15.62 27.31
CA MET A 86 -1.11 16.78 28.07
C MET A 86 -0.35 18.08 27.80
N LEU A 87 0.91 18.00 27.35
CA LEU A 87 1.78 19.14 27.15
C LEU A 87 1.98 19.55 25.70
N HIS A 88 1.55 18.74 24.71
CA HIS A 88 1.76 19.08 23.30
C HIS A 88 0.94 20.31 22.87
N THR A 89 -0.32 20.42 23.28
CA THR A 89 -1.16 21.58 22.97
C THR A 89 -0.59 22.90 23.53
N PRO A 90 -0.16 22.98 24.82
CA PRO A 90 0.56 24.15 25.33
C PRO A 90 1.84 24.51 24.56
N VAL A 91 2.61 23.51 24.10
CA VAL A 91 3.81 23.76 23.27
C VAL A 91 3.40 24.29 21.89
N ARG A 92 2.39 23.73 21.27
CA ARG A 92 1.87 24.18 19.97
C ARG A 92 1.31 25.62 20.03
N CYS A 93 0.70 25.99 21.15
CA CYS A 93 0.23 27.36 21.40
C CYS A 93 1.34 28.32 21.88
N HIS A 94 2.62 27.91 21.81
CA HIS A 94 3.78 28.67 22.25
C HIS A 94 3.77 29.11 23.73
N SER A 95 2.99 28.41 24.57
CA SER A 95 2.99 28.65 26.03
C SER A 95 4.26 28.08 26.67
N TYR A 96 4.84 27.03 26.08
CA TYR A 96 6.09 26.40 26.49
C TYR A 96 6.95 26.12 25.26
N THR A 97 8.30 26.13 25.46
CA THR A 97 9.25 25.68 24.41
C THR A 97 9.59 24.22 24.59
N ILE A 98 10.03 23.58 23.50
CA ILE A 98 10.46 22.16 23.53
C ILE A 98 11.66 21.98 24.45
N GLU A 99 12.59 22.95 24.47
CA GLU A 99 13.76 22.96 25.34
C GLU A 99 13.39 22.98 26.81
N TYR A 100 12.38 23.77 27.19
CA TYR A 100 11.83 23.80 28.55
C TYR A 100 11.26 22.42 28.93
N ILE A 101 10.50 21.81 28.04
CA ILE A 101 9.94 20.46 28.28
C ILE A 101 11.05 19.41 28.42
N GLN A 102 12.08 19.50 27.59
CA GLN A 102 13.22 18.58 27.65
C GLN A 102 13.97 18.67 28.98
N GLN A 103 14.19 19.87 29.47
CA GLN A 103 14.88 20.10 30.75
C GLN A 103 14.03 19.64 31.94
N GLU A 104 12.74 19.94 31.91
CA GLU A 104 11.84 19.75 33.06
C GLU A 104 11.25 18.34 33.17
N TYR A 105 11.00 17.66 32.01
CA TYR A 105 10.30 16.38 31.94
C TYR A 105 11.14 15.27 31.28
N GLY A 106 12.23 15.61 30.63
CA GLY A 106 13.14 14.69 29.96
C GLY A 106 12.94 14.57 28.45
N GLU A 107 13.95 14.00 27.77
CA GLU A 107 13.99 13.83 26.32
C GLU A 107 12.86 12.93 25.79
N ASP A 108 12.47 11.91 26.54
CA ASP A 108 11.36 11.00 26.18
C ASP A 108 10.04 11.75 25.96
N VAL A 109 9.73 12.71 26.83
CA VAL A 109 8.50 13.54 26.72
C VAL A 109 8.62 14.51 25.55
N ALA A 110 9.77 15.18 25.44
CA ALA A 110 10.05 16.12 24.34
C ALA A 110 10.00 15.44 22.97
N GLY A 111 10.52 14.22 22.84
CA GLY A 111 10.47 13.42 21.62
C GLY A 111 9.04 13.11 21.17
N ILE A 112 8.20 12.66 22.11
CA ILE A 112 6.78 12.41 21.82
C ILE A 112 6.07 13.71 21.35
N ILE A 113 6.31 14.84 22.03
CA ILE A 113 5.70 16.13 21.67
C ILE A 113 6.14 16.57 20.27
N ARG A 114 7.43 16.45 19.92
CA ARG A 114 7.91 16.73 18.57
C ARG A 114 7.19 15.91 17.51
N GLY A 115 7.01 14.60 17.77
CA GLY A 115 6.28 13.72 16.88
C GLY A 115 4.81 14.12 16.71
N LEU A 116 4.11 14.44 17.81
CA LEU A 116 2.71 14.87 17.78
C LEU A 116 2.53 16.22 17.04
N ILE A 117 3.43 17.18 17.25
CA ILE A 117 3.39 18.49 16.55
C ILE A 117 3.59 18.28 15.05
N LYS A 118 4.61 17.54 14.63
CA LYS A 118 4.84 17.21 13.21
C LYS A 118 3.59 16.66 12.53
N ILE A 119 2.87 15.77 13.20
CA ILE A 119 1.65 15.17 12.67
C ILE A 119 0.50 16.18 12.62
N ASN A 120 0.30 16.97 13.69
CA ASN A 120 -0.74 17.99 13.71
C ASN A 120 -0.53 19.05 12.60
N ASP A 121 0.71 19.45 12.34
CA ASP A 121 1.05 20.39 11.26
C ASP A 121 0.71 19.82 9.87
N LEU A 122 0.74 18.48 9.71
CA LEU A 122 0.29 17.83 8.47
C LEU A 122 -1.22 17.90 8.30
N TYR A 123 -1.97 17.69 9.40
CA TYR A 123 -3.43 17.78 9.38
C TYR A 123 -3.96 19.22 9.23
N ASP A 124 -3.23 20.22 9.72
CA ASP A 124 -3.61 21.62 9.51
C ASP A 124 -3.46 22.05 8.06
N LYS A 125 -2.50 21.48 7.33
CA LYS A 125 -2.25 21.78 5.90
C LYS A 125 -3.22 21.07 4.96
N SER A 126 -3.69 19.88 5.33
CA SER A 126 -4.63 19.08 4.55
C SER A 126 -5.48 18.20 5.47
N PRO A 127 -6.80 18.41 5.56
CA PRO A 127 -7.69 17.59 6.40
C PRO A 127 -7.86 16.16 5.89
N THR A 128 -7.33 15.85 4.70
CA THR A 128 -7.28 14.50 4.12
C THR A 128 -5.83 14.13 3.85
N ILE A 129 -5.47 12.88 4.17
CA ILE A 129 -4.13 12.36 3.86
C ILE A 129 -4.01 12.17 2.35
N GLU A 130 -3.46 13.18 1.67
CA GLU A 130 -2.95 13.06 0.31
C GLU A 130 -1.61 12.30 0.34
N SER A 131 -1.20 11.73 -0.80
CA SER A 131 -0.04 10.86 -0.90
C SER A 131 1.26 11.46 -0.33
N GLU A 132 1.48 12.75 -0.55
CA GLU A 132 2.66 13.47 -0.08
C GLU A 132 2.69 13.64 1.45
N ASN A 133 1.53 13.93 2.06
CA ASN A 133 1.36 14.01 3.51
C ASN A 133 1.47 12.63 4.19
N PHE A 134 1.10 11.56 3.49
CA PHE A 134 1.18 10.20 4.00
C PHE A 134 2.64 9.75 4.23
N ARG A 135 3.55 10.13 3.35
CA ARG A 135 4.99 9.88 3.53
C ARG A 135 5.53 10.52 4.80
N ASN A 136 5.21 11.79 5.04
CA ASN A 136 5.64 12.52 6.24
C ASN A 136 5.02 11.94 7.52
N LEU A 137 3.78 11.47 7.45
CA LEU A 137 3.12 10.76 8.55
C LEU A 137 3.88 9.48 8.90
N LEU A 138 4.23 8.65 7.91
CA LEU A 138 4.98 7.42 8.13
C LEU A 138 6.40 7.67 8.68
N LEU A 139 7.07 8.74 8.24
CA LEU A 139 8.36 9.15 8.79
C LEU A 139 8.26 9.47 10.28
N SER A 140 7.22 10.23 10.69
CA SER A 140 6.98 10.55 12.09
C SER A 140 6.67 9.28 12.91
N PHE A 141 5.94 8.33 12.35
CA PHE A 141 5.69 7.03 12.97
C PHE A 141 6.96 6.19 13.13
N ALA A 142 7.87 6.26 12.17
CA ALA A 142 9.14 5.53 12.24
C ALA A 142 10.14 6.10 13.25
N GLU A 143 9.98 7.37 13.68
CA GLU A 143 10.81 7.99 14.70
C GLU A 143 10.47 7.51 16.12
N ASP A 144 9.18 7.46 16.47
CA ASP A 144 8.71 7.01 17.80
C ASP A 144 7.36 6.31 17.74
N MET A 145 7.34 5.02 18.03
CA MET A 145 6.11 4.21 17.97
C MET A 145 5.06 4.64 19.01
N ARG A 146 5.46 5.26 20.11
CA ARG A 146 4.51 5.76 21.11
C ARG A 146 3.56 6.79 20.49
N VAL A 147 4.05 7.55 19.51
CA VAL A 147 3.24 8.53 18.75
C VAL A 147 2.11 7.84 17.98
N ILE A 148 2.38 6.68 17.34
CA ILE A 148 1.32 5.93 16.62
C ILE A 148 0.21 5.50 17.59
N LEU A 149 0.59 4.96 18.76
CA LEU A 149 -0.37 4.51 19.77
C LEU A 149 -1.24 5.65 20.28
N ILE A 150 -0.65 6.84 20.49
CA ILE A 150 -1.35 8.04 20.89
C ILE A 150 -2.32 8.50 19.78
N MET A 151 -1.88 8.49 18.53
CA MET A 151 -2.73 8.88 17.40
C MET A 151 -3.92 7.94 17.19
N ILE A 152 -3.73 6.62 17.42
CA ILE A 152 -4.85 5.67 17.39
C ILE A 152 -5.85 6.01 18.51
N ALA A 153 -5.38 6.30 19.72
CA ALA A 153 -6.23 6.68 20.85
C ALA A 153 -6.96 8.01 20.58
N ASP A 154 -6.26 9.01 20.02
CA ASP A 154 -6.87 10.29 19.62
C ASP A 154 -7.96 10.08 18.57
N ARG A 155 -7.70 9.26 17.55
CA ARG A 155 -8.71 8.95 16.52
C ARG A 155 -9.93 8.26 17.10
N VAL A 156 -9.74 7.29 18.01
CA VAL A 156 -10.87 6.66 18.72
C VAL A 156 -11.66 7.68 19.52
N ASN A 157 -10.96 8.57 20.25
CA ASN A 157 -11.57 9.63 21.01
C ASN A 157 -12.43 10.55 20.14
N VAL A 158 -11.87 11.05 19.02
CA VAL A 158 -12.61 11.89 18.07
C VAL A 158 -13.84 11.13 17.54
N MET A 159 -13.69 9.87 17.10
CA MET A 159 -14.79 9.06 16.57
C MET A 159 -15.91 8.82 17.59
N ARG A 160 -15.61 8.76 18.89
CA ARG A 160 -16.61 8.67 19.98
C ARG A 160 -17.42 9.96 20.13
N GLN A 161 -16.82 11.13 19.88
CA GLN A 161 -17.40 12.45 20.12
C GLN A 161 -18.18 13.02 18.94
N ILE A 162 -17.80 12.71 17.70
CA ILE A 162 -18.40 13.30 16.49
C ILE A 162 -19.75 12.71 16.07
N LYS A 163 -20.39 11.89 16.94
CA LYS A 163 -21.67 11.23 16.61
C LYS A 163 -22.78 12.20 16.22
N ASP A 164 -22.80 13.38 16.87
CA ASP A 164 -23.82 14.41 16.72
C ASP A 164 -23.30 15.64 15.95
N ALA A 165 -22.16 15.51 15.25
CA ALA A 165 -21.57 16.60 14.48
C ALA A 165 -22.47 17.00 13.30
N GLU A 166 -22.71 18.30 13.12
CA GLU A 166 -23.56 18.84 12.05
C GLU A 166 -22.97 18.60 10.65
N ASN A 167 -21.63 18.61 10.53
CA ASN A 167 -20.93 18.40 9.26
C ASN A 167 -20.78 16.90 8.95
N ASP A 168 -21.78 16.35 8.25
CA ASP A 168 -21.80 14.93 7.84
C ASP A 168 -20.64 14.56 6.90
N GLU A 169 -20.24 15.46 6.01
CA GLU A 169 -19.12 15.21 5.08
C GLU A 169 -17.79 15.10 5.83
N ALA A 170 -17.51 16.00 6.75
CA ALA A 170 -16.30 15.93 7.58
C ALA A 170 -16.30 14.67 8.45
N ARG A 171 -17.46 14.29 9.03
CA ARG A 171 -17.63 13.05 9.79
C ARG A 171 -17.31 11.81 8.95
N ARG A 172 -17.82 11.74 7.71
CA ARG A 172 -17.55 10.63 6.79
C ARG A 172 -16.08 10.57 6.36
N ARG A 173 -15.42 11.72 6.15
CA ARG A 173 -13.97 11.76 5.85
C ARG A 173 -13.16 11.16 6.98
N VAL A 174 -13.41 11.60 8.23
CA VAL A 174 -12.73 11.07 9.41
C VAL A 174 -13.01 9.56 9.60
N ALA A 175 -14.25 9.12 9.35
CA ALA A 175 -14.62 7.71 9.42
C ALA A 175 -13.91 6.85 8.37
N ASN A 176 -13.81 7.33 7.13
CA ASN A 176 -13.06 6.65 6.09
C ASN A 176 -11.57 6.55 6.44
N GLU A 177 -10.97 7.64 6.93
CA GLU A 177 -9.59 7.66 7.37
C GLU A 177 -9.36 6.67 8.53
N ALA A 178 -10.27 6.63 9.50
CA ALA A 178 -10.22 5.66 10.60
C ALA A 178 -10.26 4.20 10.09
N ALA A 179 -11.08 3.92 9.07
CA ALA A 179 -11.21 2.60 8.48
C ALA A 179 -9.98 2.15 7.70
N TYR A 180 -9.40 3.02 6.86
CA TYR A 180 -8.31 2.60 5.96
C TYR A 180 -6.90 2.77 6.55
N LEU A 181 -6.72 3.59 7.59
CA LEU A 181 -5.42 3.85 8.19
C LEU A 181 -5.36 3.39 9.65
N TYR A 182 -6.19 3.93 10.53
CA TYR A 182 -6.04 3.72 11.97
C TYR A 182 -6.49 2.33 12.45
N ALA A 183 -7.56 1.77 11.88
CA ALA A 183 -7.99 0.42 12.24
C ALA A 183 -6.97 -0.65 11.81
N PRO A 184 -6.36 -0.61 10.61
CA PRO A 184 -5.26 -1.49 10.23
C PRO A 184 -4.01 -1.32 11.09
N LEU A 185 -3.62 -0.08 11.45
CA LEU A 185 -2.52 0.17 12.37
C LEU A 185 -2.79 -0.43 13.75
N ALA A 186 -4.00 -0.23 14.28
CA ALA A 186 -4.41 -0.83 15.55
C ALA A 186 -4.38 -2.37 15.49
N HIS A 187 -4.74 -2.98 14.35
CA HIS A 187 -4.60 -4.41 14.12
C HIS A 187 -3.14 -4.85 14.18
N LYS A 188 -2.27 -4.18 13.44
CA LYS A 188 -0.83 -4.51 13.38
C LYS A 188 -0.17 -4.43 14.75
N LEU A 189 -0.55 -3.43 15.53
CA LEU A 189 -0.05 -3.20 16.90
C LEU A 189 -0.75 -4.05 17.96
N GLY A 190 -1.68 -4.95 17.59
CA GLY A 190 -2.36 -5.86 18.52
C GLY A 190 -3.47 -5.20 19.36
N LEU A 191 -3.88 -3.95 19.06
CA LEU A 191 -4.92 -3.21 19.78
C LEU A 191 -6.32 -3.64 19.28
N TYR A 192 -6.67 -4.92 19.44
CA TYR A 192 -7.88 -5.49 18.81
C TYR A 192 -9.18 -4.88 19.30
N LYS A 193 -9.24 -4.38 20.54
CA LYS A 193 -10.41 -3.69 21.07
C LYS A 193 -10.64 -2.38 20.36
N LEU A 194 -9.61 -1.51 20.29
CA LEU A 194 -9.67 -0.21 19.63
C LEU A 194 -9.88 -0.36 18.11
N LYS A 195 -9.22 -1.36 17.51
CA LYS A 195 -9.45 -1.73 16.09
C LYS A 195 -10.92 -2.03 15.80
N SER A 196 -11.53 -2.90 16.60
CA SER A 196 -12.93 -3.27 16.40
C SER A 196 -13.88 -2.09 16.61
N GLU A 197 -13.58 -1.22 17.56
CA GLU A 197 -14.36 0.00 17.80
C GLU A 197 -14.23 1.01 16.67
N LEU A 198 -13.01 1.24 16.14
CA LEU A 198 -12.79 2.08 14.97
C LEU A 198 -13.57 1.59 13.76
N GLU A 199 -13.54 0.28 13.50
CA GLU A 199 -14.29 -0.33 12.40
C GLU A 199 -15.80 -0.19 12.58
N ASP A 200 -16.32 -0.43 13.79
CA ASP A 200 -17.76 -0.31 14.08
C ASP A 200 -18.23 1.15 13.97
N LEU A 201 -17.46 2.13 14.50
CA LEU A 201 -17.79 3.54 14.38
C LEU A 201 -17.66 4.04 12.93
N SER A 202 -16.67 3.55 12.19
CA SER A 202 -16.54 3.87 10.76
C SER A 202 -17.74 3.37 9.97
N LEU A 203 -18.14 2.12 10.16
CA LEU A 203 -19.34 1.56 9.53
C LEU A 203 -20.61 2.34 9.91
N LYS A 204 -20.72 2.75 11.19
CA LYS A 204 -21.84 3.55 11.67
C LYS A 204 -21.99 4.88 10.94
N TYR A 205 -20.86 5.53 10.60
CA TYR A 205 -20.88 6.86 9.96
C TYR A 205 -20.86 6.79 8.43
N THR A 206 -20.41 5.69 7.83
CA THR A 206 -20.37 5.51 6.38
C THR A 206 -21.58 4.76 5.84
N GLU A 207 -22.05 3.72 6.55
CA GLU A 207 -23.12 2.80 6.15
C GLU A 207 -24.16 2.69 7.28
N HIS A 208 -24.79 3.81 7.61
CA HIS A 208 -25.69 3.98 8.77
C HIS A 208 -26.78 2.90 8.84
N ASP A 209 -27.51 2.70 7.74
CA ASP A 209 -28.67 1.78 7.72
C ASP A 209 -28.25 0.33 7.97
N ILE A 210 -27.13 -0.09 7.39
CA ILE A 210 -26.57 -1.42 7.57
C ILE A 210 -26.12 -1.63 9.01
N TYR A 211 -25.44 -0.64 9.58
CA TYR A 211 -24.99 -0.69 10.98
C TYR A 211 -26.17 -0.88 11.93
N TYR A 212 -27.21 -0.05 11.81
CA TYR A 212 -28.37 -0.12 12.70
C TYR A 212 -29.20 -1.38 12.48
N HIS A 213 -29.36 -1.85 11.24
CA HIS A 213 -30.02 -3.12 10.95
C HIS A 213 -29.33 -4.30 11.68
N ILE A 214 -28.00 -4.42 11.57
CA ILE A 214 -27.27 -5.49 12.27
C ILE A 214 -27.37 -5.32 13.79
N LYS A 215 -27.27 -4.08 14.30
CA LYS A 215 -27.39 -3.78 15.72
C LYS A 215 -28.76 -4.19 16.28
N GLU A 216 -29.84 -3.91 15.57
CA GLU A 216 -31.19 -4.27 15.94
C GLU A 216 -31.36 -5.80 15.98
N LYS A 217 -30.93 -6.51 14.95
CA LYS A 217 -30.90 -7.98 14.90
C LYS A 217 -30.09 -8.60 16.04
N LEU A 218 -28.96 -8.03 16.39
CA LEU A 218 -28.19 -8.47 17.56
C LEU A 218 -28.93 -8.26 18.86
N ASN A 219 -29.70 -7.18 19.01
CA ASN A 219 -30.47 -6.89 20.20
C ASN A 219 -31.70 -7.85 20.31
N GLU A 220 -32.41 -8.07 19.21
CA GLU A 220 -33.53 -9.03 19.16
C GLU A 220 -33.12 -10.45 19.59
N THR A 221 -31.95 -10.91 19.12
CA THR A 221 -31.45 -12.25 19.41
C THR A 221 -30.67 -12.36 20.72
N LYS A 222 -30.49 -11.29 21.48
CA LYS A 222 -29.62 -11.24 22.66
C LYS A 222 -30.01 -12.31 23.71
N LYS A 223 -31.28 -12.35 24.13
CA LYS A 223 -31.72 -13.28 25.16
C LYS A 223 -31.56 -14.76 24.79
N SER A 224 -31.84 -15.11 23.53
CA SER A 224 -31.65 -16.49 23.05
C SER A 224 -30.17 -16.86 22.94
N ARG A 225 -29.35 -15.92 22.50
CA ARG A 225 -27.92 -16.09 22.43
C ARG A 225 -27.25 -16.23 23.80
N ASP A 226 -27.64 -15.39 24.77
CA ASP A 226 -27.10 -15.45 26.13
C ASP A 226 -27.46 -16.79 26.79
N ARG A 227 -28.70 -17.31 26.58
CA ARG A 227 -29.13 -18.63 27.04
C ARG A 227 -28.30 -19.75 26.39
N TYR A 228 -28.09 -19.67 25.07
CA TYR A 228 -27.26 -20.65 24.36
C TYR A 228 -25.81 -20.66 24.88
N ILE A 229 -25.19 -19.47 25.09
CA ILE A 229 -23.85 -19.31 25.64
C ILE A 229 -23.77 -19.97 27.04
N ALA A 230 -24.75 -19.71 27.89
CA ALA A 230 -24.78 -20.29 29.24
C ALA A 230 -24.87 -21.85 29.19
N ASN A 231 -25.74 -22.39 28.32
CA ASN A 231 -25.88 -23.84 28.13
C ASN A 231 -24.59 -24.48 27.56
N PHE A 232 -23.86 -23.76 26.68
CA PHE A 232 -22.59 -24.24 26.14
C PHE A 232 -21.48 -24.21 27.17
N ILE A 233 -21.39 -23.14 27.98
CA ILE A 233 -20.34 -22.93 28.99
C ILE A 233 -20.46 -23.88 30.17
N ALA A 234 -21.68 -24.10 30.72
CA ALA A 234 -21.87 -24.81 31.96
C ALA A 234 -21.28 -26.25 32.01
N PRO A 235 -21.36 -27.08 30.97
CA PRO A 235 -20.70 -28.38 30.95
C PRO A 235 -19.17 -28.29 30.92
N ILE A 236 -18.61 -27.35 30.13
CA ILE A 236 -17.17 -27.14 30.02
C ILE A 236 -16.63 -26.69 31.36
N GLN A 237 -17.29 -25.74 32.01
CA GLN A 237 -16.89 -25.19 33.30
C GLN A 237 -16.74 -26.31 34.35
N ARG A 238 -17.73 -27.20 34.47
CA ARG A 238 -17.65 -28.34 35.39
C ARG A 238 -16.45 -29.22 35.12
N LYS A 239 -16.18 -29.53 33.85
CA LYS A 239 -15.03 -30.38 33.48
C LYS A 239 -13.67 -29.73 33.75
N LEU A 240 -13.55 -28.43 33.53
CA LEU A 240 -12.33 -27.67 33.87
C LEU A 240 -12.12 -27.60 35.39
N GLU A 241 -13.19 -27.42 36.20
CA GLU A 241 -13.17 -27.45 37.65
C GLU A 241 -12.78 -28.84 38.18
N GLU A 242 -13.37 -29.94 37.62
CA GLU A 242 -12.98 -31.32 37.93
C GLU A 242 -11.49 -31.60 37.62
N ALA A 243 -10.92 -30.95 36.63
CA ALA A 243 -9.53 -31.08 36.26
C ALA A 243 -8.56 -30.21 37.14
N GLY A 244 -9.09 -29.44 38.10
CA GLY A 244 -8.35 -28.60 39.00
C GLY A 244 -7.78 -27.33 38.37
N LEU A 245 -8.30 -26.89 37.24
CA LEU A 245 -7.88 -25.67 36.59
C LEU A 245 -8.57 -24.45 37.21
N HIS A 246 -7.80 -23.37 37.42
CA HIS A 246 -8.33 -22.05 37.80
C HIS A 246 -8.55 -21.23 36.55
N PHE A 247 -9.75 -20.74 36.36
CA PHE A 247 -10.13 -20.03 35.10
C PHE A 247 -11.37 -19.17 35.27
N HIS A 248 -11.57 -18.28 34.31
CA HIS A 248 -12.86 -17.66 34.10
C HIS A 248 -13.25 -17.73 32.63
N MET A 249 -14.55 -17.75 32.35
CA MET A 249 -15.11 -17.86 30.99
C MET A 249 -15.93 -16.64 30.63
N LYS A 250 -15.77 -16.17 29.40
CA LYS A 250 -16.53 -15.04 28.86
C LYS A 250 -17.08 -15.35 27.46
N GLY A 251 -18.37 -15.03 27.24
CA GLY A 251 -18.92 -14.94 25.88
C GLY A 251 -18.58 -13.59 25.27
N ARG A 252 -18.06 -13.56 24.06
CA ARG A 252 -17.76 -12.33 23.32
C ARG A 252 -18.58 -12.30 22.04
N THR A 253 -19.47 -11.32 21.87
CA THR A 253 -20.15 -11.06 20.60
C THR A 253 -19.15 -10.41 19.63
N LYS A 254 -19.17 -10.82 18.36
CA LYS A 254 -18.34 -10.22 17.31
C LYS A 254 -18.80 -8.80 17.00
N SER A 255 -17.89 -7.94 16.57
CA SER A 255 -18.19 -6.56 16.17
C SER A 255 -19.16 -6.52 14.98
N ILE A 256 -19.96 -5.47 14.89
CA ILE A 256 -20.94 -5.27 13.83
C ILE A 256 -20.25 -5.26 12.45
N HIS A 257 -19.11 -4.58 12.35
CA HIS A 257 -18.31 -4.59 11.14
C HIS A 257 -17.83 -6.00 10.75
N SER A 258 -17.37 -6.81 11.71
CA SER A 258 -16.96 -8.20 11.44
C SER A 258 -18.11 -9.07 10.93
N ILE A 259 -19.33 -8.85 11.44
CA ILE A 259 -20.54 -9.52 10.97
C ILE A 259 -20.86 -9.06 9.54
N TYR A 260 -20.85 -7.75 9.29
CA TYR A 260 -21.08 -7.18 7.96
C TYR A 260 -20.09 -7.72 6.91
N GLN A 261 -18.80 -7.77 7.22
CA GLN A 261 -17.79 -8.34 6.32
C GLN A 261 -18.06 -9.80 5.98
N LYS A 262 -18.57 -10.60 6.95
CA LYS A 262 -18.95 -11.98 6.70
C LYS A 262 -20.18 -12.09 5.80
N MET A 263 -21.21 -11.29 6.07
CA MET A 263 -22.42 -11.21 5.23
C MET A 263 -22.01 -10.88 3.77
N LYS A 264 -21.13 -9.91 3.59
CA LYS A 264 -20.62 -9.51 2.28
C LYS A 264 -19.80 -10.61 1.59
N LYS A 265 -18.87 -11.24 2.33
CA LYS A 265 -17.99 -12.30 1.80
C LYS A 265 -18.77 -13.58 1.45
N GLN A 266 -19.73 -13.95 2.28
CA GLN A 266 -20.55 -15.16 2.11
C GLN A 266 -21.82 -14.91 1.28
N LYS A 267 -22.08 -13.64 0.91
CA LYS A 267 -23.30 -13.20 0.20
C LYS A 267 -24.58 -13.72 0.89
N CYS A 268 -24.63 -13.65 2.22
CA CYS A 268 -25.73 -14.16 3.04
C CYS A 268 -26.35 -13.05 3.90
N GLN A 269 -27.58 -13.28 4.36
CA GLN A 269 -28.27 -12.43 5.33
C GLN A 269 -27.76 -12.70 6.75
N PHE A 270 -28.09 -11.80 7.69
CA PHE A 270 -27.67 -11.88 9.09
C PHE A 270 -27.99 -13.23 9.75
N GLU A 271 -29.19 -13.78 9.48
CA GLU A 271 -29.67 -15.02 10.05
C GLU A 271 -28.82 -16.24 9.66
N ASN A 272 -28.10 -16.16 8.56
CA ASN A 272 -27.22 -17.22 8.03
C ASN A 272 -25.75 -17.06 8.45
N VAL A 273 -25.44 -16.10 9.32
CA VAL A 273 -24.09 -15.94 9.88
C VAL A 273 -23.93 -16.83 11.11
N TYR A 274 -23.19 -17.92 10.97
CA TYR A 274 -23.12 -18.97 12.01
C TYR A 274 -22.28 -18.62 13.25
N ASP A 275 -21.24 -17.77 13.18
CA ASP A 275 -20.34 -17.52 14.30
C ASP A 275 -20.45 -16.06 14.80
N LEU A 276 -21.61 -15.71 15.32
CA LEU A 276 -21.90 -14.37 15.86
C LEU A 276 -21.16 -14.07 17.18
N PHE A 277 -20.68 -15.11 17.88
CA PHE A 277 -19.98 -14.99 19.16
C PHE A 277 -18.85 -16.00 19.26
N ALA A 278 -17.93 -15.75 20.17
CA ALA A 278 -16.88 -16.67 20.58
C ALA A 278 -16.90 -16.83 22.10
N ILE A 279 -16.46 -17.98 22.58
CA ILE A 279 -16.27 -18.25 23.99
C ILE A 279 -14.79 -18.12 24.31
N ARG A 280 -14.45 -17.41 25.36
CA ARG A 280 -13.09 -17.33 25.90
C ARG A 280 -12.97 -18.11 27.16
N ILE A 281 -11.96 -18.94 27.24
CA ILE A 281 -11.47 -19.60 28.44
C ILE A 281 -10.17 -18.92 28.82
N ILE A 282 -10.15 -18.24 29.96
CA ILE A 282 -8.99 -17.48 30.44
C ILE A 282 -8.50 -18.17 31.70
N LEU A 283 -7.31 -18.76 31.62
CA LEU A 283 -6.70 -19.56 32.68
C LEU A 283 -5.82 -18.69 33.58
N GLU A 284 -5.92 -18.90 34.88
CA GLU A 284 -5.06 -18.28 35.92
C GLU A 284 -3.85 -19.18 36.14
N SER A 285 -2.89 -19.16 35.20
CA SER A 285 -1.76 -20.09 35.17
C SER A 285 -0.44 -19.43 35.57
N GLN A 286 0.46 -20.19 36.21
CA GLN A 286 1.86 -19.80 36.35
C GLN A 286 2.58 -19.85 35.01
N PHE A 287 3.53 -18.96 34.79
CA PHE A 287 4.19 -18.77 33.47
C PHE A 287 4.74 -20.09 32.89
N GLU A 288 5.35 -20.93 33.72
CA GLU A 288 5.95 -22.20 33.32
C GLU A 288 4.93 -23.24 32.88
N LYS A 289 3.69 -23.13 33.34
CA LYS A 289 2.59 -24.06 33.04
C LYS A 289 1.59 -23.57 32.02
N GLU A 290 1.70 -22.31 31.58
CA GLU A 290 0.71 -21.67 30.69
C GLU A 290 0.35 -22.51 29.45
N LYS A 291 1.39 -23.01 28.76
CA LYS A 291 1.16 -23.82 27.55
C LYS A 291 0.50 -25.16 27.88
N GLN A 292 0.97 -25.83 28.93
CA GLN A 292 0.43 -27.12 29.32
C GLN A 292 -1.04 -27.01 29.69
N GLU A 293 -1.41 -26.04 30.50
CA GLU A 293 -2.80 -25.86 30.95
C GLU A 293 -3.72 -25.41 29.81
N CYS A 294 -3.26 -24.60 28.86
CA CYS A 294 -4.00 -24.28 27.67
C CYS A 294 -4.29 -25.53 26.79
N TRP A 295 -3.32 -26.42 26.61
CA TRP A 295 -3.54 -27.67 25.88
C TRP A 295 -4.41 -28.67 26.66
N GLN A 296 -4.34 -28.68 27.97
CA GLN A 296 -5.25 -29.46 28.83
C GLN A 296 -6.70 -28.97 28.67
N ALA A 297 -6.94 -27.66 28.71
CA ALA A 297 -8.26 -27.09 28.45
C ALA A 297 -8.76 -27.39 27.01
N TYR A 298 -7.86 -27.37 26.02
CA TYR A 298 -8.18 -27.78 24.66
C TYR A 298 -8.68 -29.23 24.60
N SER A 299 -7.96 -30.18 25.25
CA SER A 299 -8.34 -31.58 25.28
C SER A 299 -9.74 -31.76 25.90
N ILE A 300 -10.00 -31.10 27.02
CA ILE A 300 -11.30 -31.16 27.71
C ILE A 300 -12.46 -30.68 26.78
N VAL A 301 -12.24 -29.55 26.07
CA VAL A 301 -13.28 -29.02 25.17
C VAL A 301 -13.52 -29.95 23.99
N THR A 302 -12.46 -30.55 23.42
CA THR A 302 -12.55 -31.42 22.24
C THR A 302 -13.05 -32.82 22.57
N ASP A 303 -12.90 -33.27 23.81
CA ASP A 303 -13.55 -34.51 24.31
C ASP A 303 -15.06 -34.35 24.44
N MET A 304 -15.55 -33.15 24.73
CA MET A 304 -16.99 -32.86 24.90
C MET A 304 -17.67 -32.49 23.60
N TYR A 305 -16.99 -31.77 22.70
CA TYR A 305 -17.57 -31.25 21.47
C TYR A 305 -16.63 -31.52 20.28
N GLN A 306 -17.22 -32.04 19.20
CA GLN A 306 -16.44 -32.42 18.02
C GLN A 306 -15.77 -31.20 17.35
N PRO A 307 -14.41 -31.15 17.27
CA PRO A 307 -13.71 -30.04 16.66
C PRO A 307 -13.72 -30.09 15.13
N ASN A 308 -13.60 -28.92 14.50
CA ASN A 308 -13.27 -28.80 13.10
C ASN A 308 -11.76 -28.64 12.91
N PRO A 309 -11.02 -29.69 12.47
CA PRO A 309 -9.55 -29.65 12.39
C PRO A 309 -9.03 -28.56 11.44
N LYS A 310 -9.80 -28.23 10.39
CA LYS A 310 -9.39 -27.19 9.41
C LYS A 310 -9.44 -25.77 9.99
N ARG A 311 -10.10 -25.59 11.15
CA ARG A 311 -10.27 -24.29 11.82
C ARG A 311 -9.47 -24.15 13.11
N LEU A 312 -8.60 -25.12 13.43
CA LEU A 312 -7.64 -24.97 14.52
C LEU A 312 -6.61 -23.87 14.14
N ARG A 313 -6.36 -22.95 15.09
CA ARG A 313 -5.33 -21.93 15.02
C ARG A 313 -4.48 -22.00 16.28
N ASP A 314 -3.25 -22.45 16.12
CA ASP A 314 -2.28 -22.56 17.21
C ASP A 314 -1.31 -21.37 17.16
N TRP A 315 -1.69 -20.29 17.85
CA TRP A 315 -0.81 -19.17 18.11
C TRP A 315 -0.13 -19.26 19.50
N LEU A 316 -0.29 -20.39 20.17
CA LEU A 316 0.38 -20.67 21.43
C LEU A 316 1.78 -21.24 21.19
N SER A 317 1.91 -22.19 20.26
CA SER A 317 3.19 -22.77 19.86
C SER A 317 4.01 -21.77 19.05
N VAL A 318 3.38 -21.02 18.16
CA VAL A 318 4.01 -20.01 17.31
C VAL A 318 3.21 -18.70 17.41
N PRO A 319 3.61 -17.79 18.33
CA PRO A 319 2.94 -16.50 18.51
C PRO A 319 2.97 -15.65 17.24
N LYS A 320 1.98 -14.77 17.06
CA LYS A 320 2.00 -13.76 15.99
C LYS A 320 3.13 -12.75 16.19
N SER A 321 3.48 -12.02 15.12
CA SER A 321 4.52 -10.97 15.15
C SER A 321 4.25 -9.86 16.16
N ASN A 322 2.98 -9.60 16.49
CA ASN A 322 2.56 -8.65 17.50
C ASN A 322 2.45 -9.25 18.93
N GLY A 323 3.05 -10.40 19.17
CA GLY A 323 3.06 -11.06 20.49
C GLY A 323 1.73 -11.74 20.89
N TYR A 324 0.75 -11.83 19.98
CA TYR A 324 -0.53 -12.48 20.26
C TYR A 324 -0.37 -14.00 20.42
N GLU A 325 -0.78 -14.53 21.57
CA GLU A 325 -0.77 -15.95 21.94
C GLU A 325 -2.20 -16.42 22.26
N SER A 326 -2.67 -17.51 21.65
CA SER A 326 -3.97 -18.14 21.98
C SER A 326 -4.15 -19.43 21.17
N LEU A 327 -4.92 -20.41 21.71
CA LEU A 327 -5.49 -21.49 20.90
C LEU A 327 -6.91 -21.12 20.47
N HIS A 328 -7.20 -21.20 19.17
CA HIS A 328 -8.54 -21.02 18.64
C HIS A 328 -9.01 -22.32 18.02
N ILE A 329 -10.13 -22.82 18.49
CA ILE A 329 -10.82 -23.99 17.93
C ILE A 329 -12.25 -23.65 17.58
N THR A 330 -12.78 -24.32 16.59
CA THR A 330 -14.21 -24.29 16.28
C THR A 330 -14.78 -25.66 16.52
N VAL A 331 -15.78 -25.75 17.41
CA VAL A 331 -16.39 -27.02 17.79
C VAL A 331 -17.87 -27.00 17.45
N MET A 332 -18.46 -28.22 17.26
CA MET A 332 -19.91 -28.40 17.09
C MET A 332 -20.56 -28.39 18.47
N GLY A 333 -21.23 -27.30 18.79
CA GLY A 333 -21.95 -27.14 20.05
C GLY A 333 -23.36 -27.72 19.99
N PRO A 334 -24.17 -27.51 21.07
CA PRO A 334 -25.59 -27.87 21.10
C PRO A 334 -26.34 -27.31 19.88
N GLU A 335 -27.45 -27.96 19.52
CA GLU A 335 -28.30 -27.57 18.37
C GLU A 335 -27.54 -27.56 17.01
N GLY A 336 -26.38 -28.26 16.89
CA GLY A 336 -25.63 -28.33 15.65
C GLY A 336 -24.99 -27.03 15.20
N LYS A 337 -24.76 -26.08 16.10
CA LYS A 337 -24.18 -24.78 15.81
C LYS A 337 -22.66 -24.78 16.04
N TRP A 338 -21.92 -24.23 15.09
CA TRP A 338 -20.47 -24.06 15.24
C TRP A 338 -20.14 -22.92 16.23
N VAL A 339 -19.32 -23.21 17.23
CA VAL A 339 -18.87 -22.26 18.25
C VAL A 339 -17.34 -22.13 18.20
N GLU A 340 -16.85 -20.91 18.13
CA GLU A 340 -15.42 -20.61 18.27
C GLU A 340 -15.07 -20.52 19.74
N VAL A 341 -14.08 -21.30 20.18
CA VAL A 341 -13.54 -21.27 21.55
C VAL A 341 -12.09 -20.77 21.48
N GLN A 342 -11.78 -19.77 22.27
CA GLN A 342 -10.46 -19.15 22.41
C GLN A 342 -9.91 -19.47 23.78
N ILE A 343 -8.77 -20.16 23.85
CA ILE A 343 -8.11 -20.58 25.10
C ILE A 343 -6.80 -19.82 25.24
N ARG A 344 -6.61 -19.19 26.39
CA ARG A 344 -5.43 -18.40 26.72
C ARG A 344 -5.33 -18.13 28.22
N THR A 345 -4.18 -17.68 28.69
CA THR A 345 -3.98 -17.29 30.09
C THR A 345 -4.32 -15.80 30.30
N GLU A 346 -4.36 -15.35 31.57
CA GLU A 346 -4.58 -13.93 31.89
C GLU A 346 -3.53 -13.02 31.25
N ARG A 347 -2.25 -13.42 31.30
CA ARG A 347 -1.16 -12.68 30.62
C ARG A 347 -1.41 -12.57 29.13
N MET A 348 -1.77 -13.67 28.47
CA MET A 348 -2.07 -13.70 27.03
C MET A 348 -3.34 -12.88 26.71
N ASP A 349 -4.34 -12.86 27.60
CA ASP A 349 -5.54 -12.04 27.46
C ASP A 349 -5.22 -10.55 27.60
N GLU A 350 -4.34 -10.17 28.52
CA GLU A 350 -3.87 -8.79 28.67
C GLU A 350 -3.10 -8.32 27.40
N ILE A 351 -2.23 -9.15 26.87
CA ILE A 351 -1.53 -8.86 25.60
C ILE A 351 -2.53 -8.74 24.44
N ALA A 352 -3.53 -9.63 24.37
CA ALA A 352 -4.55 -9.60 23.34
C ALA A 352 -5.49 -8.39 23.43
N GLU A 353 -5.74 -7.83 24.61
CA GLU A 353 -6.60 -6.67 24.81
C GLU A 353 -5.85 -5.33 24.67
N ARG A 354 -4.58 -5.26 25.13
CA ARG A 354 -3.76 -4.04 25.20
C ARG A 354 -2.62 -3.99 24.18
N GLY A 355 -2.44 -5.06 23.42
CA GLY A 355 -1.41 -5.14 22.39
C GLY A 355 0.01 -5.04 22.90
N LEU A 356 0.88 -4.42 22.10
CA LEU A 356 2.31 -4.31 22.38
C LEU A 356 2.64 -3.55 23.68
N ALA A 357 1.81 -2.61 24.10
CA ALA A 357 2.04 -1.89 25.34
C ALA A 357 2.01 -2.82 26.59
N ALA A 358 1.17 -3.87 26.58
CA ALA A 358 1.18 -4.91 27.59
C ALA A 358 2.45 -5.77 27.49
N HIS A 359 2.88 -6.10 26.29
CA HIS A 359 4.10 -6.89 26.07
C HIS A 359 5.36 -6.18 26.60
N TRP A 360 5.47 -4.86 26.44
CA TRP A 360 6.57 -4.07 27.02
C TRP A 360 6.60 -4.09 28.54
N ARG A 361 5.46 -4.30 29.20
CA ARG A 361 5.40 -4.46 30.66
C ARG A 361 6.10 -5.73 31.13
N TYR A 362 5.98 -6.82 30.37
CA TYR A 362 6.53 -8.13 30.76
C TYR A 362 7.99 -8.35 30.30
N LYS A 363 8.38 -7.83 29.10
CA LYS A 363 9.71 -8.08 28.50
C LYS A 363 10.63 -6.86 28.42
N GLY A 364 10.13 -5.66 28.75
CA GLY A 364 10.88 -4.39 28.58
C GLY A 364 10.87 -3.86 27.14
N VAL A 365 11.35 -2.61 26.97
CA VAL A 365 11.25 -1.87 25.68
C VAL A 365 12.29 -2.32 24.65
N LYS A 366 13.31 -3.11 25.02
CA LYS A 366 14.39 -3.53 24.11
C LYS A 366 14.18 -4.97 23.64
N GLY A 367 14.06 -5.18 22.33
CA GLY A 367 14.31 -6.47 21.68
C GLY A 367 13.10 -7.21 21.11
N GLU A 368 12.16 -6.55 20.43
CA GLU A 368 11.15 -7.23 19.63
C GLU A 368 11.52 -7.20 18.16
N SER A 369 12.08 -8.30 17.67
CA SER A 369 12.56 -8.43 16.30
C SER A 369 11.48 -8.17 15.24
N GLY A 370 10.22 -8.58 15.46
CA GLY A 370 9.18 -8.49 14.43
C GLY A 370 8.65 -7.08 14.17
N LEU A 371 8.60 -6.22 15.18
CA LEU A 371 8.11 -4.86 15.04
C LEU A 371 9.23 -3.90 14.62
N ASP A 372 10.44 -4.08 15.16
CA ASP A 372 11.63 -3.35 14.72
C ASP A 372 11.93 -3.67 13.24
N GLU A 373 11.73 -4.92 12.80
CA GLU A 373 11.80 -5.30 11.39
C GLU A 373 10.75 -4.58 10.54
N TRP A 374 9.51 -4.47 11.03
CA TRP A 374 8.45 -3.76 10.31
C TRP A 374 8.74 -2.25 10.21
N LEU A 375 9.17 -1.60 11.30
CA LEU A 375 9.58 -0.19 11.26
C LEU A 375 10.79 0.03 10.35
N THR A 376 11.74 -0.90 10.35
CA THR A 376 12.90 -0.87 9.45
C THR A 376 12.44 -1.03 8.00
N SER A 377 11.50 -1.93 7.71
CA SER A 377 10.94 -2.09 6.36
C SER A 377 10.21 -0.83 5.88
N ILE A 378 9.51 -0.12 6.78
CA ILE A 378 8.89 1.18 6.46
C ILE A 378 9.98 2.21 6.13
N ARG A 379 11.03 2.33 6.94
CA ARG A 379 12.15 3.26 6.67
C ARG A 379 12.80 2.97 5.31
N GLU A 380 13.12 1.70 5.04
CA GLU A 380 13.70 1.27 3.76
C GLU A 380 12.75 1.55 2.58
N ALA A 381 11.43 1.37 2.74
CA ALA A 381 10.44 1.69 1.72
C ALA A 381 10.37 3.20 1.46
N LEU A 382 10.43 4.01 2.51
CA LEU A 382 10.45 5.48 2.45
C LEU A 382 11.68 6.02 1.72
N GLU A 383 12.84 5.38 1.88
CA GLU A 383 14.10 5.77 1.23
C GLU A 383 14.15 5.39 -0.25
N ASN A 384 13.51 4.28 -0.64
CA ASN A 384 13.67 3.67 -1.96
C ASN A 384 12.46 3.85 -2.91
N THR A 385 11.35 4.46 -2.46
CA THR A 385 10.15 4.65 -3.27
C THR A 385 10.00 6.14 -3.62
N GLU A 386 10.03 6.44 -4.91
CA GLU A 386 9.86 7.82 -5.43
C GLU A 386 8.38 8.18 -5.64
N ASN A 387 7.47 7.19 -5.67
CA ASN A 387 6.05 7.38 -5.93
C ASN A 387 5.20 7.13 -4.67
N ASP A 388 4.64 8.21 -4.12
CA ASP A 388 3.86 8.19 -2.88
C ASP A 388 2.56 7.35 -2.96
N LEU A 389 1.94 7.23 -4.15
CA LEU A 389 0.76 6.38 -4.37
C LEU A 389 1.12 4.88 -4.27
N GLU A 390 2.23 4.47 -4.88
CA GLU A 390 2.72 3.08 -4.76
C GLU A 390 3.08 2.74 -3.32
N MET A 391 3.64 3.71 -2.58
CA MET A 391 4.00 3.55 -1.18
C MET A 391 2.76 3.37 -0.30
N MET A 392 1.71 4.15 -0.54
CA MET A 392 0.43 4.02 0.18
C MET A 392 -0.22 2.66 -0.06
N ASP A 393 -0.20 2.15 -1.30
CA ASP A 393 -0.75 0.84 -1.64
C ASP A 393 0.08 -0.30 -1.05
N GLN A 394 1.41 -0.20 -1.05
CA GLN A 394 2.29 -1.16 -0.41
C GLN A 394 2.09 -1.20 1.11
N PHE A 395 2.01 -0.04 1.75
CA PHE A 395 1.76 0.05 3.18
C PHE A 395 0.40 -0.56 3.57
N LYS A 396 -0.65 -0.33 2.79
CA LYS A 396 -1.96 -0.97 3.01
C LYS A 396 -1.85 -2.49 2.91
N LEU A 397 -1.14 -3.02 1.92
CA LEU A 397 -0.93 -4.46 1.78
C LEU A 397 -0.24 -5.04 3.03
N ASP A 398 0.84 -4.42 3.51
CA ASP A 398 1.60 -4.88 4.67
C ASP A 398 0.80 -4.85 6.00
N LEU A 399 -0.21 -3.97 6.10
CA LEU A 399 -1.05 -3.87 7.30
C LEU A 399 -2.10 -4.97 7.42
N TYR A 400 -2.58 -5.54 6.30
CA TYR A 400 -3.72 -6.46 6.28
C TYR A 400 -3.32 -7.94 6.19
N GLU A 401 -2.03 -8.30 6.11
CA GLU A 401 -1.63 -9.67 5.83
C GLU A 401 -1.64 -10.60 7.06
N ASP A 402 -2.35 -11.72 6.92
CA ASP A 402 -2.18 -12.91 7.75
C ASP A 402 -0.79 -13.50 7.52
N GLU A 403 -0.19 -14.17 8.50
CA GLU A 403 1.13 -14.79 8.43
C GLU A 403 1.06 -16.26 7.98
N VAL A 404 2.04 -16.68 7.18
CA VAL A 404 2.32 -18.09 6.90
C VAL A 404 3.69 -18.47 7.46
N PHE A 405 3.79 -19.70 7.95
CA PHE A 405 4.98 -20.24 8.61
C PHE A 405 5.62 -21.29 7.72
N VAL A 406 6.86 -21.07 7.31
CA VAL A 406 7.61 -21.97 6.42
C VAL A 406 8.93 -22.37 7.05
N PHE A 407 9.44 -23.53 6.66
CA PHE A 407 10.65 -24.10 7.21
C PHE A 407 11.77 -24.15 6.17
N THR A 408 13.01 -23.93 6.61
CA THR A 408 14.18 -24.31 5.82
C THR A 408 14.40 -25.83 5.91
N PRO A 409 15.21 -26.44 5.02
CA PRO A 409 15.60 -27.84 5.14
C PRO A 409 16.30 -28.18 6.46
N LYS A 410 16.89 -27.20 7.14
CA LYS A 410 17.53 -27.35 8.45
C LYS A 410 16.54 -27.30 9.62
N GLY A 411 15.26 -26.99 9.35
CA GLY A 411 14.22 -26.87 10.36
C GLY A 411 14.03 -25.45 10.93
N ASP A 412 14.74 -24.44 10.42
CA ASP A 412 14.55 -23.06 10.86
C ASP A 412 13.19 -22.55 10.41
N LEU A 413 12.43 -21.96 11.32
CA LEU A 413 11.10 -21.43 11.10
C LEU A 413 11.17 -19.96 10.66
N PHE A 414 10.49 -19.62 9.55
CA PHE A 414 10.33 -18.27 9.06
C PHE A 414 8.87 -17.89 8.96
N LYS A 415 8.57 -16.61 9.28
CA LYS A 415 7.25 -16.00 9.19
C LYS A 415 7.20 -15.11 7.96
N LEU A 416 6.19 -15.28 7.12
CA LEU A 416 5.96 -14.47 5.92
C LEU A 416 4.51 -14.01 5.86
N ALA A 417 4.25 -12.96 5.11
CA ALA A 417 2.91 -12.53 4.81
C ALA A 417 2.15 -13.60 4.00
N LYS A 418 0.86 -13.76 4.26
CA LYS A 418 0.01 -14.70 3.51
C LYS A 418 -0.09 -14.28 2.06
N GLY A 419 0.18 -15.22 1.17
CA GLY A 419 0.28 -14.95 -0.25
C GLY A 419 1.69 -14.71 -0.75
N ALA A 420 2.69 -14.64 0.17
CA ALA A 420 4.08 -14.56 -0.19
C ALA A 420 4.49 -15.73 -1.10
N THR A 421 5.31 -15.41 -2.08
CA THR A 421 5.82 -16.38 -3.05
C THR A 421 7.12 -17.00 -2.54
N VAL A 422 7.55 -18.07 -3.20
CA VAL A 422 8.85 -18.68 -2.90
C VAL A 422 10.02 -17.71 -3.17
N LEU A 423 9.85 -16.73 -4.07
CA LEU A 423 10.85 -15.70 -4.32
C LEU A 423 10.87 -14.68 -3.17
N ASP A 424 9.71 -14.32 -2.60
CA ASP A 424 9.61 -13.50 -1.39
C ASP A 424 10.40 -14.12 -0.23
N PHE A 425 10.28 -15.45 -0.07
CA PHE A 425 11.04 -16.18 0.95
C PHE A 425 12.55 -16.09 0.76
N ALA A 426 13.04 -16.21 -0.49
CA ALA A 426 14.46 -16.07 -0.79
C ALA A 426 15.02 -14.71 -0.37
N PHE A 427 14.27 -13.62 -0.65
CA PHE A 427 14.63 -12.27 -0.21
C PHE A 427 14.43 -12.05 1.30
N HIS A 428 13.51 -12.77 1.92
CA HIS A 428 13.28 -12.70 3.35
C HIS A 428 14.46 -13.24 4.14
N ILE A 429 15.04 -14.38 3.71
CA ILE A 429 16.24 -14.96 4.36
C ILE A 429 17.43 -14.01 4.21
N HIS A 430 17.78 -13.66 2.97
CA HIS A 430 18.90 -12.76 2.72
C HIS A 430 18.82 -12.16 1.30
N SER A 431 19.04 -10.85 1.17
CA SER A 431 18.93 -10.13 -0.12
C SER A 431 19.87 -10.72 -1.20
N LYS A 432 21.13 -11.07 -0.85
CA LYS A 432 22.07 -11.70 -1.80
C LYS A 432 21.60 -13.08 -2.28
N LEU A 433 20.92 -13.82 -1.41
CA LEU A 433 20.36 -15.13 -1.72
C LEU A 433 19.17 -14.98 -2.66
N GLY A 434 18.29 -14.04 -2.41
CA GLY A 434 17.19 -13.66 -3.29
C GLY A 434 17.68 -13.25 -4.68
N CYS A 435 18.69 -12.35 -4.75
CA CYS A 435 19.25 -11.90 -6.04
C CYS A 435 19.85 -13.05 -6.88
N LYS A 436 20.39 -14.08 -6.25
CA LYS A 436 21.01 -15.25 -6.90
C LYS A 436 20.07 -16.44 -7.11
N CYS A 437 18.78 -16.30 -6.80
CA CYS A 437 17.81 -17.38 -6.87
C CYS A 437 17.54 -17.79 -8.32
N ILE A 438 17.81 -19.07 -8.65
CA ILE A 438 17.51 -19.67 -9.95
C ILE A 438 16.28 -20.57 -9.91
N GLY A 439 15.93 -21.08 -8.74
CA GLY A 439 14.80 -21.99 -8.54
C GLY A 439 14.60 -22.28 -7.06
N VAL A 440 13.47 -22.91 -6.76
CA VAL A 440 13.08 -23.26 -5.40
C VAL A 440 12.42 -24.63 -5.40
N LYS A 441 12.70 -25.44 -4.37
CA LYS A 441 11.96 -26.66 -4.08
C LYS A 441 11.04 -26.43 -2.89
N VAL A 442 9.79 -26.82 -3.01
CA VAL A 442 8.84 -26.86 -1.91
C VAL A 442 8.48 -28.31 -1.63
N ASN A 443 8.68 -28.75 -0.40
CA ASN A 443 8.44 -30.14 0.03
C ASN A 443 9.14 -31.16 -0.90
N GLY A 444 10.39 -30.86 -1.29
CA GLY A 444 11.21 -31.66 -2.18
C GLY A 444 10.91 -31.56 -3.68
N LYS A 445 9.88 -30.83 -4.10
CA LYS A 445 9.49 -30.68 -5.52
C LYS A 445 9.90 -29.31 -6.06
N ASN A 446 10.46 -29.27 -7.27
CA ASN A 446 10.78 -28.03 -7.95
C ASN A 446 9.47 -27.26 -8.28
N VAL A 447 9.45 -25.97 -7.97
CA VAL A 447 8.28 -25.10 -8.19
C VAL A 447 8.70 -23.82 -8.92
N GLN A 448 7.71 -23.13 -9.50
CA GLN A 448 7.92 -21.84 -10.15
C GLN A 448 8.12 -20.74 -9.09
N LEU A 449 8.93 -19.70 -9.40
CA LEU A 449 9.21 -18.58 -8.49
C LEU A 449 7.95 -17.82 -8.01
N ARG A 450 6.85 -17.87 -8.77
CA ARG A 450 5.55 -17.28 -8.42
C ARG A 450 4.67 -18.15 -7.51
N GLN A 451 5.10 -19.36 -7.17
CA GLN A 451 4.33 -20.27 -6.31
C GLN A 451 4.14 -19.62 -4.93
N LYS A 452 2.89 -19.54 -4.48
CA LYS A 452 2.53 -19.07 -3.15
C LYS A 452 2.81 -20.13 -2.11
N LEU A 453 3.29 -19.69 -0.96
CA LEU A 453 3.62 -20.53 0.18
C LEU A 453 2.42 -20.74 1.10
N ASN A 454 2.37 -21.91 1.73
CA ASN A 454 1.41 -22.27 2.76
C ASN A 454 2.14 -22.60 4.06
N SER A 455 1.43 -22.45 5.19
CA SER A 455 2.01 -22.85 6.49
C SER A 455 2.33 -24.33 6.52
N GLY A 456 3.54 -24.67 6.96
CA GLY A 456 4.07 -26.02 7.01
C GLY A 456 4.95 -26.39 5.80
N ASP A 457 5.05 -25.55 4.78
CA ASP A 457 5.91 -25.82 3.64
C ASP A 457 7.41 -25.79 4.04
N GLN A 458 8.16 -26.79 3.57
CA GLN A 458 9.62 -26.81 3.65
C GLN A 458 10.19 -26.27 2.32
N VAL A 459 11.01 -25.21 2.40
CA VAL A 459 11.45 -24.44 1.24
C VAL A 459 12.97 -24.46 1.11
N GLU A 460 13.49 -25.01 -0.01
CA GLU A 460 14.90 -25.05 -0.35
C GLU A 460 15.19 -24.13 -1.53
N ILE A 461 16.09 -23.14 -1.34
CA ILE A 461 16.44 -22.15 -2.38
C ILE A 461 17.68 -22.64 -3.14
N MET A 462 17.58 -22.67 -4.46
CA MET A 462 18.69 -22.96 -5.35
C MET A 462 19.26 -21.64 -5.92
N THR A 463 20.57 -21.47 -5.85
CA THR A 463 21.25 -20.23 -6.25
C THR A 463 22.33 -20.47 -7.30
N SER A 464 22.59 -19.46 -8.13
CA SER A 464 23.74 -19.40 -9.03
C SER A 464 24.46 -18.06 -8.91
N ASN A 465 25.78 -18.08 -9.04
CA ASN A 465 26.57 -16.85 -9.02
C ASN A 465 26.38 -15.97 -10.26
N THR A 466 25.90 -16.55 -11.36
CA THR A 466 25.64 -15.86 -12.63
C THR A 466 24.24 -15.22 -12.68
N GLN A 467 23.35 -15.58 -11.73
CA GLN A 467 22.00 -15.06 -11.69
C GLN A 467 21.98 -13.63 -11.15
N THR A 468 21.22 -12.78 -11.82
CA THR A 468 20.94 -11.40 -11.42
C THR A 468 19.42 -11.15 -11.37
N PRO A 469 18.94 -10.21 -10.55
CA PRO A 469 17.53 -9.86 -10.52
C PRO A 469 17.02 -9.37 -11.86
N LYS A 470 15.76 -9.72 -12.19
CA LYS A 470 15.09 -9.29 -13.43
C LYS A 470 13.93 -8.35 -13.07
N GLN A 471 13.61 -7.43 -13.99
CA GLN A 471 12.49 -6.50 -13.80
C GLN A 471 11.14 -7.22 -13.62
N ASP A 472 10.95 -8.36 -14.32
CA ASP A 472 9.74 -9.18 -14.21
C ASP A 472 9.53 -9.77 -12.81
N TRP A 473 10.58 -9.85 -11.98
CA TRP A 473 10.47 -10.31 -10.60
C TRP A 473 9.61 -9.40 -9.72
N LEU A 474 9.52 -8.12 -10.08
CA LEU A 474 8.62 -7.17 -9.40
C LEU A 474 7.13 -7.54 -9.54
N ASN A 475 6.78 -8.28 -10.60
CA ASN A 475 5.43 -8.79 -10.84
C ASN A 475 5.17 -10.14 -10.14
N ILE A 476 6.24 -10.81 -9.69
CA ILE A 476 6.16 -12.11 -9.02
C ILE A 476 6.02 -11.95 -7.52
N VAL A 477 6.83 -11.06 -6.93
CA VAL A 477 6.85 -10.85 -5.48
C VAL A 477 5.63 -10.08 -4.98
N THR A 478 5.17 -10.45 -3.79
CA THR A 478 4.03 -9.80 -3.13
C THR A 478 4.48 -8.92 -1.97
N THR A 479 5.59 -9.27 -1.29
CA THR A 479 6.05 -8.52 -0.11
C THR A 479 6.77 -7.22 -0.49
N SER A 480 6.56 -6.18 0.32
CA SER A 480 7.25 -4.88 0.18
C SER A 480 8.78 -5.03 0.32
N LYS A 481 9.24 -5.84 1.27
CA LYS A 481 10.66 -6.12 1.50
C LYS A 481 11.35 -6.69 0.24
N ALA A 482 10.77 -7.71 -0.38
CA ALA A 482 11.33 -8.30 -1.60
C ALA A 482 11.33 -7.30 -2.75
N ARG A 483 10.23 -6.56 -2.93
CA ARG A 483 10.08 -5.55 -4.00
C ARG A 483 11.10 -4.43 -3.86
N THR A 484 11.30 -3.91 -2.65
CA THR A 484 12.31 -2.88 -2.36
C THR A 484 13.73 -3.38 -2.63
N LYS A 485 14.06 -4.60 -2.17
CA LYS A 485 15.40 -5.18 -2.40
C LYS A 485 15.67 -5.49 -3.88
N ILE A 486 14.66 -5.91 -4.64
CA ILE A 486 14.79 -6.10 -6.09
C ILE A 486 15.03 -4.74 -6.78
N ARG A 487 14.26 -3.70 -6.46
CA ARG A 487 14.46 -2.35 -7.03
C ARG A 487 15.85 -1.80 -6.70
N GLN A 488 16.29 -1.96 -5.46
CA GLN A 488 17.64 -1.56 -5.04
C GLN A 488 18.71 -2.28 -5.85
N ALA A 489 18.60 -3.61 -5.97
CA ALA A 489 19.57 -4.42 -6.71
C ALA A 489 19.59 -4.09 -8.23
N LEU A 490 18.43 -3.81 -8.83
CA LEU A 490 18.33 -3.35 -10.22
C LEU A 490 19.00 -1.98 -10.40
N LYS A 491 18.76 -1.04 -9.48
CA LYS A 491 19.40 0.30 -9.50
C LYS A 491 20.93 0.20 -9.36
N GLU A 492 21.41 -0.63 -8.43
CA GLU A 492 22.84 -0.89 -8.25
C GLU A 492 23.46 -1.54 -9.48
N MET A 493 22.74 -2.43 -10.17
CA MET A 493 23.20 -3.08 -11.39
C MET A 493 23.36 -2.06 -12.52
N VAL A 494 22.37 -1.19 -12.72
CA VAL A 494 22.43 -0.10 -13.70
C VAL A 494 23.59 0.84 -13.38
N ALA A 495 23.78 1.21 -12.11
CA ALA A 495 24.89 2.07 -11.70
C ALA A 495 26.27 1.42 -12.01
N ARG A 496 26.44 0.14 -11.71
CA ARG A 496 27.69 -0.59 -12.05
C ARG A 496 27.92 -0.68 -13.55
N GLN A 497 26.89 -0.92 -14.35
CA GLN A 497 26.98 -0.91 -15.81
C GLN A 497 27.39 0.46 -16.34
N HIS A 498 26.81 1.53 -15.77
CA HIS A 498 27.19 2.91 -16.08
C HIS A 498 28.66 3.19 -15.77
N ASP A 499 29.13 2.82 -14.57
CA ASP A 499 30.52 3.04 -14.15
C ASP A 499 31.49 2.26 -15.01
N PHE A 500 31.18 1.00 -15.33
CA PHE A 500 31.98 0.17 -16.24
C PHE A 500 32.05 0.76 -17.65
N ALA A 501 30.94 1.23 -18.18
CA ALA A 501 30.88 1.87 -19.49
C ALA A 501 31.71 3.16 -19.53
N LYS A 502 31.59 3.98 -18.48
CA LYS A 502 32.35 5.21 -18.32
C LYS A 502 33.87 4.93 -18.24
N GLU A 503 34.27 3.97 -17.41
CA GLU A 503 35.69 3.56 -17.29
C GLU A 503 36.23 3.01 -18.62
N THR A 504 35.43 2.22 -19.32
CA THR A 504 35.81 1.69 -20.64
C THR A 504 36.00 2.78 -21.66
N LEU A 505 35.11 3.77 -21.68
CA LEU A 505 35.18 4.94 -22.55
C LEU A 505 36.42 5.76 -22.20
N GLU A 506 36.62 6.12 -20.93
CA GLU A 506 37.79 6.90 -20.47
C GLU A 506 39.14 6.24 -20.80
N ARG A 507 39.22 4.90 -20.63
CA ARG A 507 40.39 4.12 -21.01
C ARG A 507 40.68 4.20 -22.52
N LYS A 508 39.63 4.15 -23.35
CA LYS A 508 39.77 4.29 -24.80
C LYS A 508 40.19 5.71 -25.22
N PHE A 509 39.66 6.76 -24.54
CA PHE A 509 40.12 8.15 -24.75
C PHE A 509 41.63 8.31 -24.45
N LYS A 510 42.09 7.74 -23.31
CA LYS A 510 43.51 7.72 -22.93
C LYS A 510 44.38 6.99 -23.96
N ASN A 511 43.93 5.84 -24.45
CA ASN A 511 44.65 5.05 -25.45
C ASN A 511 44.81 5.77 -26.79
N ARG A 512 43.81 6.59 -27.17
CA ARG A 512 43.91 7.46 -28.39
C ARG A 512 44.57 8.82 -28.12
N LYS A 513 45.07 9.07 -26.88
CA LYS A 513 45.68 10.35 -26.45
C LYS A 513 44.75 11.55 -26.66
N MET A 514 43.45 11.38 -26.41
CA MET A 514 42.43 12.40 -26.54
C MET A 514 42.04 12.92 -25.17
N GLU A 515 41.83 14.22 -25.07
CA GLU A 515 41.21 14.83 -23.86
C GLU A 515 39.71 14.63 -23.88
N TYR A 516 39.18 14.24 -22.72
CA TYR A 516 37.75 14.08 -22.51
C TYR A 516 37.15 15.42 -22.05
N ASP A 517 36.27 15.99 -22.86
CA ASP A 517 35.48 17.16 -22.53
C ASP A 517 34.02 16.75 -22.34
N GLU A 518 33.50 16.96 -21.13
CA GLU A 518 32.14 16.58 -20.74
C GLU A 518 31.09 17.35 -21.55
N ALA A 519 31.35 18.63 -21.89
CA ALA A 519 30.43 19.45 -22.68
C ALA A 519 30.27 18.96 -24.12
N VAL A 520 31.38 18.55 -24.76
CA VAL A 520 31.38 17.93 -26.10
C VAL A 520 30.64 16.58 -26.06
N MET A 521 30.89 15.76 -25.03
CA MET A 521 30.23 14.48 -24.85
C MET A 521 28.72 14.65 -24.67
N MET A 522 28.26 15.58 -23.85
CA MET A 522 26.84 15.86 -23.64
C MET A 522 26.14 16.31 -24.93
N ARG A 523 26.81 17.14 -25.76
CA ARG A 523 26.28 17.52 -27.08
C ARG A 523 26.20 16.33 -28.03
N LEU A 524 27.18 15.44 -28.01
CA LEU A 524 27.18 14.20 -28.78
C LEU A 524 26.03 13.26 -28.36
N ILE A 525 25.86 13.05 -27.06
CA ILE A 525 24.78 12.20 -26.50
C ILE A 525 23.42 12.73 -26.96
N LYS A 526 23.20 14.03 -26.88
CA LYS A 526 21.98 14.68 -27.34
C LYS A 526 21.75 14.53 -28.86
N ARG A 527 22.84 14.66 -29.65
CA ARG A 527 22.82 14.47 -31.11
C ARG A 527 22.49 13.02 -31.51
N LEU A 528 22.96 12.05 -30.74
CA LEU A 528 22.67 10.63 -30.94
C LEU A 528 21.23 10.25 -30.53
N GLY A 529 20.44 11.20 -30.03
CA GLY A 529 19.02 11.03 -29.72
C GLY A 529 18.73 10.44 -28.34
N PHE A 530 19.74 10.29 -27.48
CA PHE A 530 19.53 9.78 -26.12
C PHE A 530 18.95 10.88 -25.21
N LYS A 531 17.92 10.51 -24.45
CA LYS A 531 17.24 11.43 -23.52
C LYS A 531 18.03 11.62 -22.23
N ASN A 532 18.75 10.58 -21.79
CA ASN A 532 19.49 10.54 -20.55
C ASN A 532 20.91 10.01 -20.78
N VAL A 533 21.85 10.57 -20.05
CA VAL A 533 23.24 10.11 -20.02
C VAL A 533 23.34 8.64 -19.58
N THR A 534 22.47 8.24 -18.66
CA THR A 534 22.38 6.85 -18.16
C THR A 534 22.03 5.86 -19.27
N GLU A 535 21.08 6.20 -20.14
CA GLU A 535 20.68 5.38 -21.28
C GLU A 535 21.82 5.21 -22.30
N PHE A 536 22.58 6.27 -22.54
CA PHE A 536 23.74 6.23 -23.41
C PHE A 536 24.83 5.26 -22.86
N TYR A 537 25.22 5.40 -21.58
CA TYR A 537 26.22 4.51 -20.98
C TYR A 537 25.70 3.06 -20.88
N GLN A 538 24.41 2.86 -20.67
CA GLN A 538 23.83 1.52 -20.66
C GLN A 538 23.94 0.85 -22.02
N ASN A 539 23.67 1.56 -23.12
CA ASN A 539 23.83 1.03 -24.48
C ASN A 539 25.30 0.71 -24.82
N ILE A 540 26.26 1.41 -24.20
CA ILE A 540 27.69 1.06 -24.28
C ILE A 540 27.98 -0.23 -23.51
N ALA A 541 27.42 -0.35 -22.28
CA ALA A 541 27.63 -1.55 -21.44
C ALA A 541 27.00 -2.80 -22.05
N ASP A 542 25.87 -2.64 -22.74
CA ASP A 542 25.15 -3.71 -23.43
C ASP A 542 25.72 -4.01 -24.86
N GLU A 543 26.86 -3.36 -25.20
CA GLU A 543 27.54 -3.50 -26.52
C GLU A 543 26.66 -3.15 -27.74
N VAL A 544 25.56 -2.42 -27.53
CA VAL A 544 24.70 -1.89 -28.60
C VAL A 544 25.39 -0.75 -29.34
N LEU A 545 26.19 0.04 -28.62
CA LEU A 545 27.03 1.11 -29.16
C LEU A 545 28.50 0.70 -29.15
N ASP A 546 29.13 0.71 -30.33
CA ASP A 546 30.59 0.52 -30.42
C ASP A 546 31.31 1.77 -29.88
N VAL A 547 32.19 1.55 -28.91
CA VAL A 547 33.00 2.61 -28.30
C VAL A 547 33.89 3.30 -29.34
N ASN A 548 34.38 2.61 -30.37
CA ASN A 548 35.21 3.22 -31.42
C ASN A 548 34.38 4.16 -32.30
N ASP A 549 33.16 3.80 -32.64
CA ASP A 549 32.22 4.68 -33.37
C ASP A 549 31.89 5.93 -32.58
N ILE A 550 31.74 5.80 -31.26
CA ILE A 550 31.52 6.96 -30.37
C ILE A 550 32.73 7.91 -30.40
N LEU A 551 33.94 7.36 -30.34
CA LEU A 551 35.17 8.17 -30.41
C LEU A 551 35.28 8.91 -31.73
N ASP A 552 34.97 8.26 -32.84
CA ASP A 552 35.04 8.90 -34.17
C ASP A 552 33.98 10.01 -34.31
N LYS A 553 32.76 9.77 -33.82
CA LYS A 553 31.71 10.80 -33.74
C LYS A 553 32.01 11.92 -32.76
N TYR A 554 32.78 11.62 -31.69
CA TYR A 554 33.24 12.64 -30.74
C TYR A 554 34.27 13.59 -31.41
N ILE A 555 35.23 13.06 -32.20
CA ILE A 555 36.16 13.86 -32.96
C ILE A 555 35.44 14.75 -33.98
N GLU A 556 34.41 14.20 -34.64
CA GLU A 556 33.59 14.98 -35.58
C GLU A 556 32.83 16.10 -34.87
N GLN A 557 32.30 15.83 -33.68
CA GLN A 557 31.62 16.83 -32.85
C GLN A 557 32.60 17.94 -32.40
N GLN A 558 33.77 17.56 -31.95
CA GLN A 558 34.80 18.51 -31.52
C GLN A 558 35.25 19.42 -32.66
N LYS A 559 35.43 18.90 -33.89
CA LYS A 559 35.71 19.69 -35.09
C LYS A 559 34.60 20.69 -35.41
N ARG A 560 33.35 20.26 -35.36
CA ARG A 560 32.16 21.12 -35.60
C ARG A 560 32.01 22.20 -34.52
N ASP A 561 32.37 21.93 -33.30
CA ASP A 561 32.33 22.91 -32.21
C ASP A 561 33.47 23.94 -32.38
N GLY A 562 34.68 23.54 -32.84
CA GLY A 562 35.78 24.45 -33.20
C GLY A 562 35.47 25.34 -34.39
N GLU A 563 34.74 24.84 -35.41
CA GLU A 563 34.27 25.63 -36.55
C GLU A 563 33.17 26.64 -36.18
N ARG A 564 32.46 26.44 -35.08
CA ARG A 564 31.44 27.39 -34.58
C ARG A 564 32.01 28.55 -33.78
N ASP A 565 33.20 28.43 -33.21
CA ASP A 565 33.88 29.52 -32.48
C ASP A 565 34.52 30.56 -33.40
N GLU A 566 34.59 30.34 -34.74
CA GLU A 566 34.98 31.31 -35.75
C GLU A 566 33.82 32.11 -36.35
N VAL A 567 32.67 32.24 -35.70
CA VAL A 567 31.56 33.05 -36.23
C VAL A 567 31.79 34.53 -36.02
N ILE A 568 32.18 35.15 -37.11
CA ILE A 568 32.18 36.60 -37.40
C ILE A 568 30.82 37.21 -36.97
N TYR A 569 30.90 38.25 -36.14
CA TYR A 569 29.78 39.11 -35.79
C TYR A 569 29.18 39.76 -37.06
N ARG A 570 27.96 39.37 -37.46
CA ARG A 570 27.17 40.06 -38.50
C ARG A 570 26.10 40.93 -37.83
N SER A 571 25.81 42.09 -38.44
CA SER A 571 24.91 43.10 -37.91
C SER A 571 23.45 42.64 -37.98
N ALA A 572 22.60 43.22 -37.10
CA ALA A 572 21.17 42.87 -36.95
C ALA A 572 20.31 43.05 -38.24
N GLU A 573 20.80 43.76 -39.26
CA GLU A 573 20.08 44.03 -40.52
C GLU A 573 20.15 42.88 -41.52
N GLU A 574 21.17 42.01 -41.44
CA GLU A 574 21.26 40.84 -42.33
C GLU A 574 20.43 39.63 -41.86
N TYR A 575 19.86 39.68 -40.66
CA TYR A 575 19.08 38.57 -40.10
C TYR A 575 17.63 38.50 -40.62
N ASN A 576 17.13 39.58 -41.22
CA ASN A 576 15.73 39.67 -41.65
C ASN A 576 15.44 39.22 -43.11
N LEU A 577 16.47 38.89 -43.90
CA LEU A 577 16.28 38.55 -45.33
C LEU A 577 16.35 37.05 -45.68
N GLN A 578 16.64 36.16 -44.71
CA GLN A 578 16.76 34.73 -45.00
C GLN A 578 15.63 33.83 -44.44
N ASN A 579 14.57 34.42 -43.89
CA ASN A 579 13.39 33.67 -43.42
C ASN A 579 12.22 33.63 -44.39
N GLN A 580 12.43 33.90 -45.65
CA GLN A 580 11.51 33.59 -46.75
C GLN A 580 12.18 32.58 -47.66
N ILE A 581 11.47 31.45 -47.92
CA ILE A 581 11.78 30.34 -48.81
C ILE A 581 12.59 29.21 -48.13
N ASP A 582 11.85 28.22 -47.65
CA ASP A 582 11.99 26.82 -48.05
C ASP A 582 10.74 26.02 -47.66
N GLU A 583 9.69 26.18 -48.45
CA GLU A 583 8.74 25.09 -48.69
C GLU A 583 9.44 24.16 -49.70
N THR A 584 9.80 23.00 -49.23
CA THR A 584 10.05 21.71 -49.90
C THR A 584 11.26 20.99 -49.38
N THR A 585 11.09 20.29 -48.27
CA THR A 585 11.79 19.04 -48.03
C THR A 585 10.79 18.04 -47.50
N VAL A 586 10.25 17.24 -48.43
CA VAL A 586 9.47 16.03 -48.13
C VAL A 586 10.43 15.01 -47.53
N THR A 587 10.45 14.87 -46.24
CA THR A 587 11.07 13.74 -45.55
C THR A 587 10.17 12.52 -45.65
N LYS A 588 10.73 11.35 -45.94
CA LYS A 588 10.06 10.06 -46.20
C LYS A 588 9.55 9.38 -44.91
N GLU A 589 9.12 10.11 -43.92
CA GLU A 589 8.60 9.55 -42.67
C GLU A 589 7.17 10.01 -42.44
N ASP A 590 6.34 9.17 -41.83
CA ASP A 590 4.94 9.45 -41.50
C ASP A 590 4.84 10.72 -40.65
N VAL A 591 4.36 11.79 -41.26
CA VAL A 591 4.28 13.12 -40.64
C VAL A 591 2.89 13.35 -40.09
N LEU A 592 2.76 13.49 -38.80
CA LEU A 592 1.55 13.96 -38.15
C LEU A 592 1.57 15.49 -38.08
N VAL A 593 0.62 16.15 -38.71
CA VAL A 593 0.46 17.61 -38.66
C VAL A 593 -0.47 17.98 -37.52
N ILE A 594 0.07 18.69 -36.54
CA ILE A 594 -0.66 19.26 -35.40
C ILE A 594 -0.73 20.77 -35.67
N ASP A 595 -1.83 21.42 -35.33
CA ASP A 595 -2.17 22.82 -35.59
C ASP A 595 -0.96 23.76 -35.78
N GLN A 596 -0.99 24.59 -36.83
CA GLN A 596 0.18 25.33 -37.33
C GLN A 596 0.92 26.23 -36.34
N ASN A 597 0.40 26.43 -35.15
CA ASN A 597 0.97 27.28 -34.09
C ASN A 597 1.78 26.52 -33.01
N LEU A 598 1.92 25.18 -33.10
CA LEU A 598 2.58 24.36 -32.11
C LEU A 598 3.83 23.67 -32.70
N LYS A 599 4.90 24.44 -32.93
CA LYS A 599 6.21 23.87 -33.34
C LYS A 599 7.00 23.42 -32.12
N GLY A 600 7.50 22.17 -32.15
CA GLY A 600 8.49 21.67 -31.18
C GLY A 600 7.94 20.92 -29.97
N LEU A 601 6.67 20.48 -29.96
CA LEU A 601 6.13 19.63 -28.89
C LEU A 601 6.21 18.15 -29.27
N ASP A 602 6.79 17.35 -28.37
CA ASP A 602 6.80 15.89 -28.50
C ASP A 602 5.36 15.32 -28.46
N PHE A 603 5.01 14.47 -29.39
CA PHE A 603 3.75 13.76 -29.38
C PHE A 603 3.94 12.26 -29.17
N LYS A 604 2.94 11.63 -28.56
CA LYS A 604 2.88 10.17 -28.35
C LYS A 604 1.51 9.65 -28.75
N LEU A 605 1.47 8.47 -29.37
CA LEU A 605 0.21 7.78 -29.66
C LEU A 605 -0.42 7.26 -28.37
N ALA A 606 -1.73 7.43 -28.22
CA ALA A 606 -2.46 7.04 -27.03
C ALA A 606 -2.66 5.52 -26.98
N LYS A 607 -2.27 4.89 -25.88
CA LYS A 607 -2.42 3.44 -25.68
C LYS A 607 -3.87 2.95 -25.53
N CYS A 608 -4.81 3.86 -25.24
CA CYS A 608 -6.23 3.51 -25.03
C CYS A 608 -7.00 3.27 -26.34
N CYS A 609 -6.49 3.75 -27.48
CA CYS A 609 -7.14 3.61 -28.77
C CYS A 609 -6.18 3.26 -29.91
N ASN A 610 -4.86 3.23 -29.65
CA ASN A 610 -3.79 2.85 -30.58
C ASN A 610 -4.00 3.37 -31.99
N PRO A 611 -3.96 4.72 -32.23
CA PRO A 611 -4.18 5.30 -33.53
C PRO A 611 -3.09 4.87 -34.53
N ILE A 612 -3.48 4.62 -35.76
CA ILE A 612 -2.58 4.27 -36.87
C ILE A 612 -2.79 5.23 -38.04
N TYR A 613 -1.89 5.18 -39.01
CA TYR A 613 -2.02 6.00 -40.22
C TYR A 613 -3.36 5.79 -40.91
N GLY A 614 -4.06 6.91 -41.22
CA GLY A 614 -5.37 6.92 -41.79
C GLY A 614 -6.54 6.98 -40.80
N ASP A 615 -6.34 6.80 -39.51
CA ASP A 615 -7.37 7.05 -38.49
C ASP A 615 -7.70 8.54 -38.41
N ASP A 616 -8.96 8.88 -38.13
CA ASP A 616 -9.36 10.23 -37.79
C ASP A 616 -8.96 10.53 -36.33
N VAL A 617 -8.09 11.53 -36.12
CA VAL A 617 -7.40 11.75 -34.88
C VAL A 617 -7.51 13.18 -34.35
N PHE A 618 -7.33 13.32 -33.04
CA PHE A 618 -7.12 14.60 -32.34
C PHE A 618 -5.97 14.52 -31.35
N GLY A 619 -5.35 15.66 -31.12
CA GLY A 619 -4.30 15.79 -30.08
C GLY A 619 -4.91 16.23 -28.75
N PHE A 620 -4.41 15.67 -27.65
CA PHE A 620 -4.74 16.08 -26.29
C PHE A 620 -3.49 16.55 -25.55
N VAL A 621 -3.45 17.81 -25.13
CA VAL A 621 -2.31 18.40 -24.41
C VAL A 621 -2.32 17.91 -22.97
N THR A 622 -1.25 17.19 -22.56
CA THR A 622 -1.11 16.63 -21.21
C THR A 622 -0.55 17.68 -20.24
N VAL A 623 -0.75 17.48 -18.94
CA VAL A 623 -0.20 18.35 -17.89
C VAL A 623 1.33 18.35 -17.88
N SER A 624 1.95 17.27 -18.32
CA SER A 624 3.40 17.10 -18.42
C SER A 624 4.04 17.76 -19.67
N GLY A 625 3.29 18.55 -20.44
CA GLY A 625 3.81 19.33 -21.55
C GLY A 625 3.94 18.61 -22.90
N GLY A 626 3.42 17.37 -23.06
CA GLY A 626 3.41 16.66 -24.34
C GLY A 626 1.98 16.48 -24.91
N ILE A 627 1.88 16.14 -26.19
CA ILE A 627 0.61 15.90 -26.85
C ILE A 627 0.39 14.39 -27.00
N LYS A 628 -0.79 13.89 -26.57
CA LYS A 628 -1.23 12.52 -26.85
C LYS A 628 -2.23 12.52 -28.00
N ILE A 629 -1.96 11.71 -29.01
CA ILE A 629 -2.83 11.56 -30.18
C ILE A 629 -3.83 10.44 -29.91
N HIS A 630 -5.11 10.79 -30.00
CA HIS A 630 -6.23 9.90 -29.82
C HIS A 630 -7.05 9.81 -31.11
N ARG A 631 -7.72 8.67 -31.32
CA ARG A 631 -8.75 8.55 -32.36
C ARG A 631 -10.01 9.32 -31.94
N ASN A 632 -10.74 9.86 -32.91
CA ASN A 632 -12.01 10.57 -32.66
C ASN A 632 -13.12 9.68 -32.06
N ASP A 633 -13.08 8.37 -32.34
CA ASP A 633 -13.97 7.34 -31.81
C ASP A 633 -13.44 6.66 -30.50
N CYS A 634 -12.39 7.21 -29.89
CA CYS A 634 -11.84 6.70 -28.63
C CYS A 634 -12.91 6.69 -27.51
N PRO A 635 -13.05 5.61 -26.72
CA PRO A 635 -14.00 5.56 -25.61
C PRO A 635 -13.86 6.71 -24.60
N ASN A 636 -12.66 7.27 -24.49
CA ASN A 636 -12.38 8.40 -23.58
C ASN A 636 -12.60 9.78 -24.23
N ALA A 637 -12.85 9.84 -25.55
CA ALA A 637 -12.96 11.12 -26.29
C ALA A 637 -14.13 11.98 -25.81
N GLY A 638 -15.27 11.36 -25.45
CA GLY A 638 -16.44 12.06 -24.91
C GLY A 638 -16.13 12.84 -23.64
N GLN A 639 -15.56 12.16 -22.66
CA GLN A 639 -15.17 12.79 -21.37
C GLN A 639 -14.07 13.84 -21.54
N MET A 640 -13.14 13.62 -22.47
CA MET A 640 -12.08 14.59 -22.76
C MET A 640 -12.63 15.87 -23.36
N ARG A 641 -13.63 15.77 -24.25
CA ARG A 641 -14.29 16.93 -24.87
C ARG A 641 -15.15 17.70 -23.88
N GLU A 642 -15.90 17.01 -23.02
CA GLU A 642 -16.74 17.66 -22.01
C GLU A 642 -15.95 18.37 -20.92
N ARG A 643 -14.92 17.71 -20.37
CA ARG A 643 -14.20 18.23 -19.20
C ARG A 643 -12.99 19.09 -19.54
N PHE A 644 -12.35 18.83 -20.68
CA PHE A 644 -11.05 19.42 -21.03
C PHE A 644 -10.99 19.89 -22.50
N GLY A 645 -12.09 20.35 -23.05
CA GLY A 645 -12.18 20.80 -24.46
C GLY A 645 -11.11 21.81 -24.85
N TYR A 646 -10.68 22.65 -23.91
CA TYR A 646 -9.61 23.66 -24.13
C TYR A 646 -8.19 23.05 -24.29
N ARG A 647 -8.01 21.74 -24.03
CA ARG A 647 -6.75 21.00 -24.25
C ARG A 647 -6.75 20.18 -25.54
N ILE A 648 -7.80 20.23 -26.32
CA ILE A 648 -7.92 19.48 -27.56
C ILE A 648 -7.38 20.32 -28.68
N VAL A 649 -6.48 19.77 -29.47
CA VAL A 649 -5.89 20.36 -30.67
C VAL A 649 -6.21 19.50 -31.88
N LYS A 650 -6.39 20.15 -33.04
CA LYS A 650 -6.60 19.44 -34.29
C LYS A 650 -5.35 18.71 -34.71
N ALA A 651 -5.49 17.45 -35.08
CA ALA A 651 -4.40 16.64 -35.60
C ALA A 651 -4.87 15.87 -36.84
N ARG A 652 -3.98 15.69 -37.80
CA ARG A 652 -4.24 14.89 -39.01
C ARG A 652 -2.95 14.22 -39.47
N TRP A 653 -3.10 13.08 -40.13
CA TRP A 653 -2.01 12.42 -40.81
C TRP A 653 -1.69 13.12 -42.14
N ALA A 654 -0.40 13.28 -42.41
CA ALA A 654 0.10 13.82 -43.69
C ALA A 654 1.23 12.89 -44.19
N GLY A 655 1.35 12.76 -45.51
CA GLY A 655 2.33 11.92 -46.16
C GLY A 655 1.76 10.60 -46.69
N LYS A 656 2.61 9.78 -47.34
CA LYS A 656 2.30 8.40 -47.72
C LYS A 656 3.05 7.47 -46.78
N SER A 657 2.34 6.54 -46.15
CA SER A 657 2.97 5.50 -45.32
C SER A 657 3.79 4.58 -46.20
N GLU A 658 5.11 4.74 -46.19
CA GLU A 658 6.02 3.78 -46.80
C GLU A 658 6.91 3.20 -45.68
N GLY A 659 6.51 2.04 -45.13
CA GLY A 659 7.38 1.18 -44.34
C GLY A 659 7.12 1.05 -42.84
N THR A 660 6.36 1.91 -42.22
CA THR A 660 6.06 1.80 -40.77
C THR A 660 4.92 0.84 -40.51
N GLN A 661 5.12 -0.20 -39.69
CA GLN A 661 4.08 -1.13 -39.28
C GLN A 661 3.65 -0.89 -37.84
N TYR A 662 2.34 -0.88 -37.60
CA TYR A 662 1.72 -0.62 -36.29
C TYR A 662 1.15 -1.91 -35.71
N PRO A 663 1.43 -2.24 -34.44
CA PRO A 663 0.82 -3.39 -33.77
C PRO A 663 -0.62 -3.07 -33.37
N ILE A 664 -1.59 -3.81 -33.90
CA ILE A 664 -3.01 -3.70 -33.58
C ILE A 664 -3.51 -5.02 -33.00
N THR A 665 -4.29 -4.92 -31.93
CA THR A 665 -4.97 -6.07 -31.33
C THR A 665 -6.43 -6.08 -31.74
N LEU A 666 -6.85 -7.17 -32.39
CA LEU A 666 -8.24 -7.47 -32.74
C LEU A 666 -8.80 -8.47 -31.74
N ARG A 667 -10.03 -8.28 -31.33
CA ARG A 667 -10.82 -9.26 -30.59
C ARG A 667 -11.78 -9.94 -31.55
N VAL A 668 -11.73 -11.27 -31.61
CA VAL A 668 -12.61 -12.10 -32.46
C VAL A 668 -13.43 -12.99 -31.54
N VAL A 669 -14.75 -12.96 -31.69
CA VAL A 669 -15.68 -13.79 -30.95
C VAL A 669 -16.50 -14.62 -31.94
N GLY A 670 -16.67 -15.91 -31.66
CA GLY A 670 -17.45 -16.80 -32.54
C GLY A 670 -17.77 -18.13 -31.88
N HIS A 671 -18.33 -19.07 -32.67
CA HIS A 671 -18.54 -20.43 -32.25
C HIS A 671 -17.24 -21.22 -32.31
N ASP A 672 -17.02 -22.11 -31.34
CA ASP A 672 -15.85 -22.96 -31.29
C ASP A 672 -16.03 -24.17 -32.25
N ASP A 673 -15.82 -23.89 -33.56
CA ASP A 673 -15.85 -24.89 -34.59
C ASP A 673 -14.45 -25.44 -34.89
N ILE A 674 -14.35 -26.75 -35.17
CA ILE A 674 -13.07 -27.38 -35.52
C ILE A 674 -12.46 -26.70 -36.75
N GLY A 675 -11.21 -26.23 -36.62
CA GLY A 675 -10.46 -25.59 -37.71
C GLY A 675 -10.65 -24.08 -37.84
N ILE A 676 -11.43 -23.40 -36.96
CA ILE A 676 -11.64 -21.96 -37.05
C ILE A 676 -10.35 -21.16 -36.91
N VAL A 677 -9.42 -21.60 -36.04
CA VAL A 677 -8.10 -20.99 -35.87
C VAL A 677 -7.29 -21.06 -37.15
N THR A 678 -7.32 -22.24 -37.82
CA THR A 678 -6.63 -22.46 -39.10
C THR A 678 -7.21 -21.57 -40.22
N ASN A 679 -8.52 -21.39 -40.23
CA ASN A 679 -9.18 -20.52 -41.22
C ASN A 679 -8.81 -19.04 -40.98
N ILE A 680 -8.82 -18.57 -39.75
CA ILE A 680 -8.41 -17.22 -39.36
C ILE A 680 -6.96 -16.95 -39.74
N THR A 681 -6.04 -17.84 -39.36
CA THR A 681 -4.61 -17.70 -39.65
C THR A 681 -4.30 -17.78 -41.12
N SER A 682 -5.03 -18.64 -41.91
CA SER A 682 -4.91 -18.74 -43.36
C SER A 682 -5.30 -17.46 -44.06
N ILE A 683 -6.35 -16.76 -43.60
CA ILE A 683 -6.75 -15.45 -44.18
C ILE A 683 -5.66 -14.43 -43.89
N ILE A 684 -5.16 -14.35 -42.64
CA ILE A 684 -4.13 -13.37 -42.29
C ILE A 684 -2.84 -13.59 -43.10
N SER A 685 -2.44 -14.85 -43.29
CA SER A 685 -1.23 -15.18 -44.03
C SER A 685 -1.29 -14.90 -45.54
N LYS A 686 -2.50 -14.78 -46.09
CA LYS A 686 -2.72 -14.45 -47.50
C LYS A 686 -2.76 -12.95 -47.78
N GLU A 687 -2.80 -12.12 -46.73
CA GLU A 687 -2.86 -10.66 -46.90
C GLU A 687 -1.44 -10.08 -47.01
N ASN A 688 -1.16 -9.43 -48.11
CA ASN A 688 0.11 -8.76 -48.37
C ASN A 688 0.28 -7.53 -47.46
N GLY A 689 1.37 -7.47 -46.73
CA GLY A 689 1.69 -6.33 -45.84
C GLY A 689 1.05 -6.38 -44.45
N ILE A 690 0.45 -7.53 -44.09
CA ILE A 690 -0.03 -7.82 -42.75
C ILE A 690 0.73 -9.02 -42.21
N SER A 691 1.28 -8.93 -40.97
CA SER A 691 1.91 -10.04 -40.31
C SER A 691 1.25 -10.32 -38.97
N LEU A 692 1.08 -11.61 -38.63
CA LEU A 692 0.55 -12.04 -37.34
C LEU A 692 1.70 -12.06 -36.31
N ARG A 693 1.57 -11.32 -35.23
CA ARG A 693 2.55 -11.27 -34.14
C ARG A 693 2.22 -12.24 -33.01
N SER A 694 0.94 -12.31 -32.63
CA SER A 694 0.49 -13.23 -31.59
C SER A 694 -0.99 -13.57 -31.78
N ILE A 695 -1.37 -14.76 -31.33
CA ILE A 695 -2.74 -15.23 -31.27
C ILE A 695 -2.96 -15.89 -29.91
N GLY A 696 -4.01 -15.50 -29.21
CA GLY A 696 -4.48 -16.14 -28.00
C GLY A 696 -5.97 -16.45 -28.17
N ILE A 697 -6.39 -17.69 -27.91
CA ILE A 697 -7.78 -18.10 -28.02
C ILE A 697 -8.17 -18.83 -26.75
N ASP A 698 -9.26 -18.39 -26.14
CA ASP A 698 -9.92 -19.04 -25.02
C ASP A 698 -11.28 -19.54 -25.48
N SER A 699 -11.57 -20.81 -25.24
CA SER A 699 -12.85 -21.43 -25.55
C SER A 699 -13.59 -21.77 -24.27
N ASN A 700 -14.87 -21.37 -24.19
CA ASN A 700 -15.74 -21.69 -23.08
C ASN A 700 -17.19 -21.82 -23.55
N ASP A 701 -17.87 -22.90 -23.16
CA ASP A 701 -19.29 -23.19 -23.47
C ASP A 701 -19.67 -23.10 -24.97
N GLY A 702 -18.80 -23.62 -25.87
CA GLY A 702 -19.08 -23.64 -27.32
C GLY A 702 -18.91 -22.29 -28.03
N LEU A 703 -18.43 -21.29 -27.32
CA LEU A 703 -18.00 -20.00 -27.87
C LEU A 703 -16.49 -19.81 -27.65
N PHE A 704 -15.82 -19.23 -28.64
CA PHE A 704 -14.44 -18.79 -28.46
C PHE A 704 -14.32 -17.26 -28.39
N SER A 705 -13.39 -16.78 -27.62
CA SER A 705 -12.94 -15.38 -27.61
C SER A 705 -11.45 -15.36 -27.89
N GLY A 706 -11.05 -14.83 -29.05
CA GLY A 706 -9.66 -14.74 -29.46
C GLY A 706 -9.14 -13.31 -29.47
N THR A 707 -7.88 -13.14 -29.13
CA THR A 707 -7.10 -11.91 -29.29
C THR A 707 -6.01 -12.14 -30.34
N LEU A 708 -6.03 -11.35 -31.41
CA LEU A 708 -5.08 -11.40 -32.53
C LEU A 708 -4.28 -10.11 -32.54
N THR A 709 -2.97 -10.17 -32.33
CA THR A 709 -2.10 -9.00 -32.54
C THR A 709 -1.45 -9.12 -33.91
N ILE A 710 -1.74 -8.16 -34.77
CA ILE A 710 -1.24 -8.09 -36.15
C ILE A 710 -0.42 -6.81 -36.35
N MET A 711 0.50 -6.83 -37.27
CA MET A 711 1.24 -5.67 -37.75
C MET A 711 0.61 -5.20 -39.04
N VAL A 712 0.23 -3.90 -39.11
CA VAL A 712 -0.47 -3.29 -40.27
C VAL A 712 0.05 -1.89 -40.53
N SER A 713 0.09 -1.46 -41.80
CA SER A 713 0.63 -0.15 -42.19
C SER A 713 -0.41 0.96 -42.16
N ASP A 714 -1.69 0.65 -42.40
CA ASP A 714 -2.75 1.65 -42.56
C ASP A 714 -4.14 1.10 -42.22
N THR A 715 -5.12 2.02 -42.05
CA THR A 715 -6.52 1.68 -41.74
C THR A 715 -7.23 0.94 -42.89
N GLY A 716 -6.89 1.22 -44.12
CA GLY A 716 -7.55 0.58 -45.28
C GLY A 716 -7.29 -0.91 -45.33
N ARG A 717 -6.04 -1.33 -45.06
CA ARG A 717 -5.66 -2.76 -44.96
C ARG A 717 -6.27 -3.43 -43.73
N LEU A 718 -6.33 -2.72 -42.61
CA LEU A 718 -6.96 -3.20 -41.40
C LEU A 718 -8.46 -3.48 -41.60
N GLU A 719 -9.20 -2.55 -42.22
CA GLU A 719 -10.62 -2.71 -42.49
C GLU A 719 -10.89 -3.85 -43.48
N ALA A 720 -10.06 -3.97 -44.53
CA ALA A 720 -10.15 -5.07 -45.49
C ALA A 720 -9.99 -6.42 -44.80
N LEU A 721 -9.01 -6.54 -43.87
CA LEU A 721 -8.81 -7.75 -43.09
C LEU A 721 -9.99 -8.03 -42.16
N ILE A 722 -10.50 -7.02 -41.44
CA ILE A 722 -11.67 -7.17 -40.55
C ILE A 722 -12.89 -7.66 -41.34
N LYS A 723 -13.14 -7.13 -42.53
CA LYS A 723 -14.23 -7.59 -43.39
C LYS A 723 -14.06 -9.05 -43.78
N LYS A 724 -12.84 -9.48 -44.15
CA LYS A 724 -12.55 -10.88 -44.50
C LYS A 724 -12.67 -11.82 -43.28
N LEU A 725 -12.23 -11.40 -42.11
CA LEU A 725 -12.38 -12.20 -40.90
C LEU A 725 -13.85 -12.40 -40.48
N ARG A 726 -14.71 -11.43 -40.76
CA ARG A 726 -16.17 -11.55 -40.53
C ARG A 726 -16.86 -12.52 -41.48
N THR A 727 -16.26 -12.85 -42.61
CA THR A 727 -16.81 -13.86 -43.54
C THR A 727 -16.45 -15.29 -43.18
N VAL A 728 -15.57 -15.50 -42.20
CA VAL A 728 -15.22 -16.83 -41.75
C VAL A 728 -16.42 -17.47 -41.05
N LYS A 729 -16.79 -18.67 -41.49
CA LYS A 729 -17.88 -19.43 -40.88
C LYS A 729 -17.58 -19.66 -39.40
N GLY A 730 -18.51 -19.29 -38.52
CA GLY A 730 -18.36 -19.39 -37.07
C GLY A 730 -17.92 -18.10 -36.38
N VAL A 731 -17.36 -17.11 -37.06
CA VAL A 731 -17.03 -15.78 -36.49
C VAL A 731 -18.28 -14.95 -36.38
N LYS A 732 -18.61 -14.46 -35.19
CA LYS A 732 -19.75 -13.58 -34.91
C LYS A 732 -19.37 -12.10 -34.93
N GLN A 733 -18.27 -11.79 -34.31
CA GLN A 733 -17.82 -10.40 -34.10
C GLN A 733 -16.32 -10.27 -34.23
N VAL A 734 -15.88 -9.22 -34.90
CA VAL A 734 -14.48 -8.79 -34.94
C VAL A 734 -14.47 -7.31 -34.60
N SER A 735 -13.72 -6.96 -33.53
CA SER A 735 -13.57 -5.58 -33.08
C SER A 735 -12.09 -5.26 -32.85
N ARG A 736 -11.75 -3.99 -33.09
CA ARG A 736 -10.44 -3.43 -32.74
C ARG A 736 -10.48 -3.01 -31.27
N ASN A 737 -9.49 -3.45 -30.50
CA ASN A 737 -9.33 -3.04 -29.11
C ASN A 737 -8.67 -1.67 -29.02
#